data_fce4ba2cbfc5bf516b4921d85bb45ba3
#
_entry.id   fce4ba2cbfc5bf516b4921d85bb45ba3
#
_cell.length_a   1.000
_cell.length_b   1.000
_cell.length_c   1.000
_cell.angle_alpha   90.00
_cell.angle_beta   90.00
_cell.angle_gamma   90.00
#
_symmetry.space_group_name_H-M   'P 1'
#
loop_
_entity.id
_entity.type
_entity.pdbx_description
1 polymer ?
#
loop_
_entity_poly.entity_id
_entity_poly.type
_entity_poly.pdbx_seq_one_letter_code
_entity_poly.pdbx_strand_id
1 'polypeptide(L)'
;MDYRDTINLPFTELAMKAGLAKKEPEILKFWNEINLYGEIRKLRSGSEQFILHDGPPYANGDIHLGHAVNKVLKDITIKYHSLIGKDAPYIPGWDCHGLPIELNIEKKHGKKSEIVQDKNKFIRACRDYADTQVENQMEDFQRLGVLGDWENSYKSMDPAYEADIVRALGRIVANGHLQRGEKPVHWCYDCGSALAEAEVEYQDKISKSIYVNFPVKSESLKSLGAYFGETIQECAFIIWTTTPWTIPANVAVSIGPEIEYSLCESSKRFFVIASDLMKACEETWGSKIKEISKVKGSELTDITLEHPYLKRDSILIHGDHVTIETGTGCVHTAPAHGIDDYFVCKKYNLDTIHSLNAKAFFKDEFSSIAGLPAVKADELVIQDIDAAKNLIHTDDFHHSYPHCWRHKSPLIFTSTPQWFISMDQSGLLGGAKAAVDQVDWHPEWGKQRILSMLEDRPDWCISRQRRWGVPIPLIVHKETGDIHPKQNTLFAEIADYIEANGVEGWDKLDLDSLIDDPESYVKTFDILDVWFDSGITHFGVLDKHYGADLVADLYLEGSDQHRGWFQSSLLTGIAINGTPPYKSVLTHGFVVDEQGRKQSKSLGNVISPQKIWDSLGADILRLWIANTDFRSEMVASDEIFKRVSDQYRRIRNTLRFLLANVNDFEVENQIPNNNLLELDKWILNQVNGLQESVKDSYKKFEYHLVTQKIHNFCVNELGGIYLDIIKDRQYTNGQDSIARRSAQTAIHQVMNVLVRLISPILSFTAEEIWQ
;
A
#
# COMPACT_ATOMS: atom_id res chain seq x y z
N MET A 1 69.35 13.63 24.89
CA MET A 1 67.99 13.46 25.40
C MET A 1 67.13 13.09 24.23
N ASP A 2 66.41 11.96 24.30
CA ASP A 2 65.42 11.64 23.30
C ASP A 2 64.13 12.39 23.65
N TYR A 3 63.77 13.42 22.88
CA TYR A 3 62.57 14.25 23.18
C TYR A 3 61.26 13.52 22.85
N ARG A 4 61.29 12.29 22.32
CA ARG A 4 60.09 11.54 21.99
C ARG A 4 59.26 11.24 23.24
N ASP A 5 59.90 11.02 24.39
CA ASP A 5 59.23 10.74 25.66
C ASP A 5 58.57 11.96 26.28
N THR A 6 58.82 13.18 25.73
CA THR A 6 58.19 14.45 26.19
C THR A 6 57.00 14.87 25.37
N ILE A 7 56.63 14.14 24.34
CA ILE A 7 55.51 14.47 23.42
C ILE A 7 54.31 13.63 23.82
N ASN A 8 53.14 14.31 24.01
CA ASN A 8 51.86 13.65 24.26
C ASN A 8 51.25 13.16 22.91
N LEU A 9 51.62 11.97 22.48
CA LEU A 9 51.09 11.44 21.25
C LEU A 9 49.65 10.95 21.46
N PRO A 10 48.73 11.21 20.48
CA PRO A 10 47.35 10.74 20.56
C PRO A 10 47.30 9.23 20.44
N PHE A 11 46.52 8.59 21.30
CA PHE A 11 46.35 7.15 21.29
C PHE A 11 44.87 6.78 21.42
N THR A 12 44.41 5.75 20.73
CA THR A 12 43.08 5.17 20.89
C THR A 12 43.08 3.72 20.39
N GLU A 13 42.32 2.88 21.05
CA GLU A 13 42.09 1.51 20.63
C GLU A 13 41.15 1.43 19.43
N LEU A 14 40.40 2.51 19.12
CA LEU A 14 39.52 2.58 17.96
C LEU A 14 40.32 2.36 16.67
N ALA A 15 40.07 1.26 15.97
CA ALA A 15 40.83 0.84 14.80
C ALA A 15 40.81 1.88 13.67
N MET A 16 41.92 2.00 12.91
CA MET A 16 42.02 2.89 11.75
C MET A 16 40.96 2.53 10.69
N LYS A 17 40.79 1.25 10.39
CA LYS A 17 39.75 0.74 9.47
C LYS A 17 38.52 0.36 10.26
N ALA A 18 37.37 0.86 9.86
CA ALA A 18 36.08 0.58 10.54
C ALA A 18 35.74 -0.91 10.58
N GLY A 19 35.91 -1.62 9.45
CA GLY A 19 35.61 -3.04 9.35
C GLY A 19 34.16 -3.38 9.70
N LEU A 20 33.21 -2.48 9.38
CA LEU A 20 31.81 -2.50 9.81
C LEU A 20 31.14 -3.85 9.61
N ALA A 21 31.29 -4.46 8.43
CA ALA A 21 30.68 -5.75 8.13
C ALA A 21 31.01 -6.86 9.15
N LYS A 22 32.17 -6.78 9.82
CA LYS A 22 32.58 -7.73 10.86
C LYS A 22 32.27 -7.22 12.29
N LYS A 23 32.42 -5.93 12.50
CA LYS A 23 32.26 -5.31 13.83
C LYS A 23 30.79 -5.19 14.25
N GLU A 24 29.91 -4.85 13.31
CA GLU A 24 28.49 -4.66 13.61
C GLU A 24 27.80 -5.90 14.21
N PRO A 25 28.04 -7.16 13.73
CA PRO A 25 27.51 -8.34 14.39
C PRO A 25 27.99 -8.54 15.84
N GLU A 26 29.22 -8.11 16.16
CA GLU A 26 29.75 -8.16 17.54
C GLU A 26 29.01 -7.16 18.43
N ILE A 27 28.72 -5.96 17.90
CA ILE A 27 27.96 -4.93 18.61
C ILE A 27 26.49 -5.36 18.80
N LEU A 28 25.86 -5.96 17.79
CA LEU A 28 24.51 -6.54 17.94
C LEU A 28 24.45 -7.59 19.04
N LYS A 29 25.44 -8.48 19.08
CA LYS A 29 25.54 -9.48 20.15
C LYS A 29 25.65 -8.81 21.52
N PHE A 30 26.50 -7.79 21.66
CA PHE A 30 26.62 -7.01 22.89
C PHE A 30 25.30 -6.35 23.28
N TRP A 31 24.58 -5.70 22.33
CA TRP A 31 23.28 -5.11 22.61
C TRP A 31 22.25 -6.11 23.12
N ASN A 32 22.25 -7.33 22.55
CA ASN A 32 21.38 -8.41 23.01
C ASN A 32 21.77 -8.90 24.41
N GLU A 33 23.07 -9.05 24.68
CA GLU A 33 23.58 -9.49 26.00
C GLU A 33 23.18 -8.54 27.13
N ILE A 34 23.20 -7.23 26.87
CA ILE A 34 22.80 -6.22 27.86
C ILE A 34 21.29 -5.91 27.81
N ASN A 35 20.52 -6.53 26.92
CA ASN A 35 19.12 -6.21 26.66
C ASN A 35 18.92 -4.69 26.45
N LEU A 36 19.66 -4.11 25.51
CA LEU A 36 19.71 -2.65 25.30
C LEU A 36 18.30 -2.04 25.13
N TYR A 37 17.43 -2.67 24.31
CA TYR A 37 16.08 -2.18 24.12
C TYR A 37 15.28 -2.16 25.43
N GLY A 38 15.31 -3.23 26.20
CA GLY A 38 14.63 -3.30 27.51
C GLY A 38 15.16 -2.26 28.50
N GLU A 39 16.47 -2.03 28.54
CA GLU A 39 17.07 -1.00 29.40
C GLU A 39 16.66 0.41 29.00
N ILE A 40 16.56 0.71 27.69
CA ILE A 40 16.01 1.99 27.21
C ILE A 40 14.56 2.14 27.66
N ARG A 41 13.72 1.10 27.54
CA ARG A 41 12.33 1.11 27.98
C ARG A 41 12.20 1.41 29.47
N LYS A 42 13.00 0.73 30.31
CA LYS A 42 13.05 0.98 31.76
C LYS A 42 13.43 2.42 32.07
N LEU A 43 14.47 2.93 31.41
CA LEU A 43 14.96 4.31 31.60
C LEU A 43 13.91 5.36 31.25
N ARG A 44 13.06 5.09 30.24
CA ARG A 44 12.04 6.01 29.73
C ARG A 44 10.65 5.78 30.35
N SER A 45 10.48 4.76 31.15
CA SER A 45 9.21 4.45 31.80
C SER A 45 8.64 5.65 32.56
N GLY A 46 7.38 5.99 32.29
CA GLY A 46 6.71 7.14 32.90
C GLY A 46 7.01 8.49 32.24
N SER A 47 7.85 8.55 31.21
CA SER A 47 8.03 9.72 30.38
C SER A 47 6.86 9.91 29.40
N GLU A 48 6.77 11.11 28.77
CA GLU A 48 5.83 11.37 27.68
C GLU A 48 6.01 10.35 26.56
N GLN A 49 4.93 9.69 26.17
CA GLN A 49 4.96 8.69 25.10
C GLN A 49 5.08 9.32 23.71
N PHE A 50 5.75 8.62 22.83
CA PHE A 50 5.72 8.86 21.39
C PHE A 50 5.53 7.51 20.68
N ILE A 51 4.36 7.30 20.08
CA ILE A 51 3.97 6.03 19.48
C ILE A 51 4.10 6.14 17.96
N LEU A 52 5.13 5.51 17.41
CA LEU A 52 5.23 5.20 16.00
C LEU A 52 4.67 3.80 15.79
N HIS A 53 3.50 3.71 15.14
CA HIS A 53 2.90 2.42 14.84
C HIS A 53 3.49 1.83 13.55
N ASP A 54 3.85 0.56 13.60
CA ASP A 54 4.47 -0.13 12.45
C ASP A 54 3.41 -0.65 11.49
N GLY A 55 3.45 -0.21 10.23
CA GLY A 55 2.76 -0.88 9.15
C GLY A 55 3.42 -2.24 8.89
N PRO A 56 2.67 -3.35 9.01
CA PRO A 56 3.25 -4.67 8.95
C PRO A 56 3.74 -5.00 7.53
N PRO A 57 5.05 -5.28 7.32
CA PRO A 57 5.51 -5.80 6.06
C PRO A 57 4.89 -7.16 5.78
N TYR A 58 4.75 -7.49 4.52
CA TYR A 58 4.19 -8.76 4.10
C TYR A 58 5.20 -9.90 4.26
N ALA A 59 4.81 -10.99 4.92
CA ALA A 59 5.65 -12.14 5.24
C ALA A 59 5.92 -13.03 4.01
N ASN A 60 6.58 -12.47 2.98
CA ASN A 60 6.80 -13.15 1.72
C ASN A 60 8.06 -12.72 0.99
N GLY A 61 9.10 -13.54 1.06
CA GLY A 61 10.39 -13.33 0.42
C GLY A 61 11.34 -12.43 1.20
N ASP A 62 12.57 -12.31 0.66
CA ASP A 62 13.63 -11.52 1.27
C ASP A 62 13.30 -10.02 1.26
N ILE A 63 13.85 -9.30 2.22
CA ILE A 63 13.75 -7.85 2.23
C ILE A 63 14.49 -7.22 1.03
N HIS A 64 14.01 -6.07 0.60
CA HIS A 64 14.63 -5.24 -0.43
C HIS A 64 14.98 -3.84 0.12
N LEU A 65 15.66 -2.99 -0.67
CA LEU A 65 16.05 -1.66 -0.21
C LEU A 65 14.89 -0.81 0.28
N GLY A 66 13.69 -0.95 -0.31
CA GLY A 66 12.50 -0.24 0.18
C GLY A 66 12.14 -0.60 1.62
N HIS A 67 12.21 -1.89 2.00
CA HIS A 67 12.03 -2.31 3.39
C HIS A 67 13.13 -1.74 4.30
N ALA A 68 14.38 -1.74 3.83
CA ALA A 68 15.49 -1.17 4.60
C ALA A 68 15.32 0.33 4.84
N VAL A 69 14.90 1.09 3.81
CA VAL A 69 14.56 2.52 3.93
C VAL A 69 13.49 2.73 4.99
N ASN A 70 12.39 2.01 4.87
CA ASN A 70 11.26 2.12 5.80
C ASN A 70 11.67 1.86 7.25
N LYS A 71 12.28 0.72 7.52
CA LYS A 71 12.67 0.32 8.89
C LYS A 71 13.76 1.20 9.49
N VAL A 72 14.73 1.66 8.69
CA VAL A 72 15.78 2.57 9.17
C VAL A 72 15.22 3.96 9.48
N LEU A 73 14.31 4.49 8.66
CA LEU A 73 13.66 5.78 8.96
C LEU A 73 12.83 5.72 10.25
N LYS A 74 12.11 4.62 10.48
CA LYS A 74 11.38 4.37 11.74
C LYS A 74 12.35 4.31 12.92
N ASP A 75 13.43 3.56 12.80
CA ASP A 75 14.43 3.41 13.85
C ASP A 75 15.14 4.74 14.20
N ILE A 76 15.50 5.55 13.18
CA ILE A 76 16.06 6.89 13.40
C ILE A 76 15.07 7.76 14.19
N THR A 77 13.78 7.72 13.81
CA THR A 77 12.72 8.47 14.49
C THR A 77 12.58 8.03 15.96
N ILE A 78 12.48 6.74 16.22
CA ILE A 78 12.35 6.16 17.56
C ILE A 78 13.56 6.49 18.44
N LYS A 79 14.77 6.28 17.91
CA LYS A 79 16.01 6.59 18.63
C LYS A 79 16.11 8.07 18.96
N TYR A 80 15.75 8.95 18.03
CA TYR A 80 15.72 10.41 18.29
C TYR A 80 14.76 10.76 19.43
N HIS A 81 13.52 10.27 19.38
CA HIS A 81 12.54 10.54 20.43
C HIS A 81 12.97 10.00 21.80
N SER A 82 13.57 8.80 21.83
CA SER A 82 14.15 8.24 23.06
C SER A 82 15.30 9.08 23.61
N LEU A 83 16.18 9.62 22.74
CA LEU A 83 17.31 10.48 23.14
C LEU A 83 16.87 11.82 23.73
N ILE A 84 15.79 12.41 23.21
CA ILE A 84 15.24 13.65 23.78
C ILE A 84 14.38 13.45 25.02
N GLY A 85 14.27 12.21 25.51
CA GLY A 85 13.65 11.88 26.79
C GLY A 85 12.24 11.31 26.74
N LYS A 86 11.69 11.05 25.55
CA LYS A 86 10.35 10.43 25.40
C LYS A 86 10.41 8.91 25.57
N ASP A 87 9.30 8.34 26.02
CA ASP A 87 9.04 6.92 25.96
C ASP A 87 8.52 6.56 24.56
N ALA A 88 9.45 6.09 23.68
CA ALA A 88 9.16 5.75 22.30
C ALA A 88 9.30 4.25 22.05
N PRO A 89 8.30 3.42 22.41
CA PRO A 89 8.30 1.99 22.15
C PRO A 89 8.11 1.73 20.65
N TYR A 90 8.64 0.59 20.20
CA TYR A 90 8.46 0.10 18.84
C TYR A 90 8.14 -1.40 18.84
N ILE A 91 6.93 -1.75 18.43
CA ILE A 91 6.45 -3.12 18.30
C ILE A 91 6.36 -3.43 16.81
N PRO A 92 7.29 -4.24 16.27
CA PRO A 92 7.24 -4.65 14.87
C PRO A 92 6.11 -5.66 14.63
N GLY A 93 5.61 -5.70 13.40
CA GLY A 93 4.58 -6.64 13.02
C GLY A 93 4.72 -7.17 11.61
N TRP A 94 3.94 -8.21 11.27
CA TRP A 94 3.91 -8.82 9.94
C TRP A 94 2.49 -9.13 9.50
N ASP A 95 2.23 -8.87 8.22
CA ASP A 95 1.03 -9.32 7.53
C ASP A 95 1.29 -10.68 6.87
N CYS A 96 0.51 -11.70 7.27
CA CYS A 96 0.81 -13.10 7.03
C CYS A 96 -0.22 -13.85 6.18
N HIS A 97 -1.35 -13.22 5.81
CA HIS A 97 -2.41 -13.86 5.06
C HIS A 97 -2.39 -13.54 3.56
N GLY A 98 -3.20 -14.22 2.79
CA GLY A 98 -3.56 -13.86 1.42
C GLY A 98 -2.85 -14.61 0.31
N LEU A 99 -3.23 -14.22 -0.90
CA LEU A 99 -2.91 -14.89 -2.17
C LEU A 99 -1.41 -15.13 -2.43
N PRO A 100 -0.48 -14.18 -2.16
CA PRO A 100 0.93 -14.40 -2.50
C PRO A 100 1.57 -15.61 -1.81
N ILE A 101 1.20 -15.86 -0.56
CA ILE A 101 1.66 -17.03 0.20
C ILE A 101 1.04 -18.31 -0.37
N GLU A 102 -0.27 -18.32 -0.64
CA GLU A 102 -0.96 -19.44 -1.28
C GLU A 102 -0.28 -19.84 -2.59
N LEU A 103 0.03 -18.86 -3.45
CA LEU A 103 0.71 -19.12 -4.72
C LEU A 103 2.10 -19.73 -4.57
N ASN A 104 2.85 -19.33 -3.55
CA ASN A 104 4.14 -19.93 -3.28
C ASN A 104 4.02 -21.39 -2.83
N ILE A 105 3.03 -21.70 -2.00
CA ILE A 105 2.73 -23.08 -1.60
C ILE A 105 2.26 -23.91 -2.82
N GLU A 106 1.37 -23.37 -3.65
CA GLU A 106 0.93 -24.04 -4.89
C GLU A 106 2.10 -24.30 -5.86
N LYS A 107 3.03 -23.35 -6.00
CA LYS A 107 4.24 -23.51 -6.83
C LYS A 107 5.20 -24.55 -6.25
N LYS A 108 5.40 -24.52 -4.94
CA LYS A 108 6.34 -25.41 -4.25
C LYS A 108 5.89 -26.87 -4.28
N HIS A 109 4.59 -27.11 -4.07
CA HIS A 109 4.04 -28.46 -3.91
C HIS A 109 3.29 -28.97 -5.16
N GLY A 110 2.88 -28.09 -6.06
CA GLY A 110 2.04 -28.38 -7.23
C GLY A 110 0.55 -28.41 -6.87
N LYS A 111 -0.28 -27.84 -7.75
CA LYS A 111 -1.74 -27.67 -7.53
C LYS A 111 -2.49 -28.99 -7.27
N LYS A 112 -1.98 -30.13 -7.75
CA LYS A 112 -2.62 -31.45 -7.59
C LYS A 112 -2.08 -32.25 -6.41
N SER A 113 -1.15 -31.72 -5.63
CA SER A 113 -0.60 -32.40 -4.45
C SER A 113 -1.64 -32.53 -3.34
N GLU A 114 -1.46 -33.55 -2.48
CA GLU A 114 -2.31 -33.75 -1.31
C GLU A 114 -2.29 -32.51 -0.37
N ILE A 115 -1.13 -31.86 -0.23
CA ILE A 115 -0.98 -30.64 0.58
C ILE A 115 -1.90 -29.53 0.07
N VAL A 116 -1.97 -29.33 -1.26
CA VAL A 116 -2.78 -28.27 -1.86
C VAL A 116 -4.27 -28.66 -1.93
N GLN A 117 -4.59 -29.94 -2.05
CA GLN A 117 -5.99 -30.39 -2.15
C GLN A 117 -6.69 -30.45 -0.78
N ASP A 118 -5.98 -30.83 0.27
CA ASP A 118 -6.49 -30.84 1.64
C ASP A 118 -6.43 -29.44 2.25
N LYS A 119 -7.58 -28.85 2.62
CA LYS A 119 -7.68 -27.50 3.16
C LYS A 119 -6.81 -27.28 4.40
N ASN A 120 -6.84 -28.21 5.35
CA ASN A 120 -6.11 -28.06 6.61
C ASN A 120 -4.59 -28.16 6.43
N LYS A 121 -4.15 -29.11 5.57
CA LYS A 121 -2.73 -29.25 5.21
C LYS A 121 -2.21 -28.00 4.48
N PHE A 122 -3.05 -27.43 3.62
CA PHE A 122 -2.75 -26.22 2.86
C PHE A 122 -2.58 -25.02 3.79
N ILE A 123 -3.53 -24.76 4.68
CA ILE A 123 -3.48 -23.67 5.67
C ILE A 123 -2.23 -23.79 6.54
N ARG A 124 -1.94 -25.01 7.05
CA ARG A 124 -0.73 -25.24 7.83
C ARG A 124 0.55 -24.93 7.05
N ALA A 125 0.63 -25.39 5.79
CA ALA A 125 1.78 -25.10 4.94
C ALA A 125 1.95 -23.60 4.66
N CYS A 126 0.86 -22.85 4.54
CA CYS A 126 0.88 -21.38 4.40
C CYS A 126 1.42 -20.72 5.69
N ARG A 127 0.94 -21.15 6.86
CA ARG A 127 1.38 -20.64 8.17
C ARG A 127 2.87 -20.91 8.39
N ASP A 128 3.32 -22.15 8.18
CA ASP A 128 4.73 -22.53 8.32
C ASP A 128 5.65 -21.73 7.38
N TYR A 129 5.18 -21.49 6.15
CA TYR A 129 5.91 -20.65 5.21
C TYR A 129 6.00 -19.19 5.69
N ALA A 130 4.89 -18.61 6.14
CA ALA A 130 4.87 -17.25 6.65
C ALA A 130 5.77 -17.09 7.87
N ASP A 131 5.75 -18.03 8.83
CA ASP A 131 6.66 -18.04 9.99
C ASP A 131 8.12 -18.01 9.56
N THR A 132 8.51 -18.86 8.61
CA THR A 132 9.90 -18.86 8.08
C THR A 132 10.27 -17.50 7.46
N GLN A 133 9.34 -16.85 6.76
CA GLN A 133 9.62 -15.53 6.18
C GLN A 133 9.71 -14.44 7.24
N VAL A 134 8.89 -14.49 8.28
CA VAL A 134 8.96 -13.58 9.44
C VAL A 134 10.32 -13.69 10.11
N GLU A 135 10.78 -14.91 10.41
CA GLU A 135 12.10 -15.15 11.03
C GLU A 135 13.23 -14.54 10.20
N ASN A 136 13.28 -14.84 8.90
CA ASN A 136 14.31 -14.32 8.00
C ASN A 136 14.29 -12.77 7.92
N GLN A 137 13.10 -12.17 7.78
CA GLN A 137 12.98 -10.72 7.72
C GLN A 137 13.31 -10.05 9.06
N MET A 138 12.98 -10.68 10.17
CA MET A 138 13.32 -10.20 11.52
C MET A 138 14.84 -10.16 11.72
N GLU A 139 15.56 -11.22 11.36
CA GLU A 139 17.03 -11.25 11.39
C GLU A 139 17.63 -10.13 10.53
N ASP A 140 17.12 -9.93 9.33
CA ASP A 140 17.56 -8.88 8.42
C ASP A 140 17.32 -7.46 8.99
N PHE A 141 16.16 -7.22 9.62
CA PHE A 141 15.86 -5.92 10.25
C PHE A 141 16.74 -5.67 11.48
N GLN A 142 16.98 -6.69 12.29
CA GLN A 142 17.94 -6.60 13.41
C GLN A 142 19.36 -6.35 12.89
N ARG A 143 19.76 -6.98 11.77
CA ARG A 143 21.06 -6.74 11.14
C ARG A 143 21.25 -5.30 10.69
N LEU A 144 20.18 -4.58 10.34
CA LEU A 144 20.20 -3.14 10.07
C LEU A 144 20.42 -2.28 11.33
N GLY A 145 20.43 -2.85 12.54
CA GLY A 145 20.51 -2.14 13.80
C GLY A 145 19.21 -1.52 14.26
N VAL A 146 18.08 -2.01 13.77
CA VAL A 146 16.75 -1.57 14.20
C VAL A 146 16.47 -2.11 15.60
N LEU A 147 16.15 -1.22 16.53
CA LEU A 147 15.77 -1.56 17.90
C LEU A 147 14.24 -1.66 18.00
N GLY A 148 13.75 -2.71 18.66
CA GLY A 148 12.31 -2.94 18.84
C GLY A 148 12.03 -4.10 19.79
N ASP A 149 10.77 -4.28 20.13
CA ASP A 149 10.26 -5.42 20.89
C ASP A 149 10.06 -6.62 19.98
N TRP A 150 11.15 -7.27 19.60
CA TRP A 150 11.15 -8.40 18.68
C TRP A 150 10.50 -9.65 19.28
N GLU A 151 10.58 -9.82 20.60
CA GLU A 151 10.00 -10.97 21.31
C GLU A 151 8.47 -10.89 21.37
N ASN A 152 7.91 -9.68 21.47
CA ASN A 152 6.48 -9.43 21.51
C ASN A 152 5.96 -8.82 20.19
N SER A 153 6.63 -9.11 19.08
CA SER A 153 6.16 -8.73 17.75
C SER A 153 4.81 -9.38 17.44
N TYR A 154 3.97 -8.74 16.63
CA TYR A 154 2.68 -9.30 16.24
C TYR A 154 2.71 -9.88 14.83
N LYS A 155 1.91 -10.91 14.60
CA LYS A 155 1.67 -11.48 13.27
C LYS A 155 0.16 -11.54 13.03
N SER A 156 -0.29 -11.12 11.85
CA SER A 156 -1.73 -11.15 11.56
C SER A 156 -2.34 -12.56 11.60
N MET A 157 -1.50 -13.61 11.55
CA MET A 157 -1.88 -15.01 11.67
C MET A 157 -1.80 -15.58 13.11
N ASP A 158 -1.44 -14.79 14.11
CA ASP A 158 -1.50 -15.25 15.51
C ASP A 158 -2.96 -15.38 15.92
N PRO A 159 -3.38 -16.50 16.58
CA PRO A 159 -4.78 -16.74 16.88
C PRO A 159 -5.46 -15.61 17.67
N ALA A 160 -4.73 -14.95 18.57
CA ALA A 160 -5.23 -13.79 19.30
C ALA A 160 -5.49 -12.59 18.37
N TYR A 161 -4.63 -12.39 17.36
CA TYR A 161 -4.83 -11.32 16.38
C TYR A 161 -5.91 -11.69 15.36
N GLU A 162 -5.99 -12.97 14.92
CA GLU A 162 -7.09 -13.47 14.09
C GLU A 162 -8.45 -13.21 14.75
N ALA A 163 -8.53 -13.42 16.08
CA ALA A 163 -9.73 -13.11 16.87
C ALA A 163 -10.02 -11.59 16.92
N ASP A 164 -8.99 -10.74 17.00
CA ASP A 164 -9.17 -9.29 16.97
C ASP A 164 -9.67 -8.78 15.62
N ILE A 165 -9.23 -9.40 14.52
CA ILE A 165 -9.81 -9.13 13.20
C ILE A 165 -11.30 -9.40 13.18
N VAL A 166 -11.75 -10.51 13.77
CA VAL A 166 -13.18 -10.84 13.90
C VAL A 166 -13.91 -9.86 14.81
N ARG A 167 -13.31 -9.46 15.94
CA ARG A 167 -13.89 -8.46 16.86
C ARG A 167 -14.03 -7.09 16.18
N ALA A 168 -13.00 -6.66 15.43
CA ALA A 168 -13.02 -5.42 14.65
C ALA A 168 -14.14 -5.44 13.59
N LEU A 169 -14.28 -6.54 12.85
CA LEU A 169 -15.39 -6.72 11.91
C LEU A 169 -16.74 -6.59 12.62
N GLY A 170 -16.88 -7.22 13.80
CA GLY A 170 -18.09 -7.13 14.62
C GLY A 170 -18.43 -5.69 14.99
N ARG A 171 -17.45 -4.86 15.33
CA ARG A 171 -17.65 -3.41 15.59
C ARG A 171 -18.14 -2.67 14.36
N ILE A 172 -17.54 -2.92 13.21
CA ILE A 172 -17.92 -2.32 11.91
C ILE A 172 -19.36 -2.71 11.55
N VAL A 173 -19.73 -3.97 11.76
CA VAL A 173 -21.10 -4.46 11.53
C VAL A 173 -22.10 -3.79 12.49
N ALA A 174 -21.77 -3.71 13.79
CA ALA A 174 -22.60 -3.07 14.79
C ALA A 174 -22.83 -1.57 14.49
N ASN A 175 -21.85 -0.90 13.91
CA ASN A 175 -21.94 0.51 13.48
C ASN A 175 -22.67 0.69 12.13
N GLY A 176 -23.15 -0.40 11.50
CA GLY A 176 -24.00 -0.36 10.31
C GLY A 176 -23.25 -0.13 8.99
N HIS A 177 -21.96 -0.43 8.92
CA HIS A 177 -21.18 -0.22 7.70
C HIS A 177 -21.13 -1.44 6.78
N LEU A 178 -21.55 -2.63 7.22
CA LEU A 178 -21.51 -3.84 6.38
C LEU A 178 -22.76 -3.94 5.51
N GLN A 179 -22.55 -4.24 4.23
CA GLN A 179 -23.60 -4.44 3.24
C GLN A 179 -23.32 -5.70 2.42
N ARG A 180 -24.36 -6.51 2.18
CA ARG A 180 -24.34 -7.55 1.14
C ARG A 180 -24.80 -6.94 -0.19
N GLY A 181 -24.12 -7.28 -1.29
CA GLY A 181 -24.52 -6.76 -2.61
C GLY A 181 -24.04 -7.65 -3.74
N GLU A 182 -24.69 -7.50 -4.88
CA GLU A 182 -24.31 -8.15 -6.16
C GLU A 182 -23.83 -7.11 -7.16
N LYS A 183 -22.99 -6.17 -6.72
CA LYS A 183 -22.40 -5.15 -7.59
C LYS A 183 -21.28 -5.77 -8.43
N PRO A 184 -21.05 -5.31 -9.67
CA PRO A 184 -19.87 -5.68 -10.44
C PRO A 184 -18.59 -5.37 -9.66
N VAL A 185 -17.71 -6.35 -9.54
CA VAL A 185 -16.41 -6.24 -8.89
C VAL A 185 -15.30 -6.65 -9.86
N HIS A 186 -14.10 -6.18 -9.61
CA HIS A 186 -12.92 -6.70 -10.29
C HIS A 186 -12.77 -8.17 -9.94
N TRP A 187 -12.69 -9.02 -10.95
CA TRP A 187 -12.54 -10.47 -10.81
C TRP A 187 -11.31 -10.95 -11.56
N CYS A 188 -10.46 -11.66 -10.87
CA CYS A 188 -9.32 -12.33 -11.48
C CYS A 188 -9.67 -13.78 -11.78
N TYR A 189 -9.69 -14.14 -13.05
CA TYR A 189 -9.94 -15.50 -13.50
C TYR A 189 -8.92 -16.51 -12.96
N ASP A 190 -7.62 -16.13 -12.95
CA ASP A 190 -6.54 -17.00 -12.47
C ASP A 190 -6.54 -17.15 -10.94
N CYS A 191 -6.97 -16.13 -10.22
CA CYS A 191 -7.20 -16.21 -8.77
C CYS A 191 -8.46 -17.01 -8.44
N GLY A 192 -9.51 -16.93 -9.29
CA GLY A 192 -10.85 -17.40 -8.97
C GLY A 192 -11.50 -16.61 -7.82
N SER A 193 -11.25 -15.30 -7.72
CA SER A 193 -11.68 -14.46 -6.61
C SER A 193 -11.86 -13.00 -7.03
N ALA A 194 -12.71 -12.29 -6.28
CA ALA A 194 -12.81 -10.84 -6.32
C ALA A 194 -11.51 -10.18 -5.84
N LEU A 195 -11.26 -8.96 -6.32
CA LEU A 195 -10.13 -8.11 -5.94
C LEU A 195 -10.63 -6.75 -5.47
N ALA A 196 -9.93 -6.17 -4.48
CA ALA A 196 -10.09 -4.77 -4.12
C ALA A 196 -9.33 -3.87 -5.10
N GLU A 197 -9.65 -2.57 -5.09
CA GLU A 197 -8.98 -1.58 -5.95
C GLU A 197 -7.46 -1.52 -5.73
N ALA A 198 -6.97 -1.71 -4.51
CA ALA A 198 -5.55 -1.75 -4.17
C ALA A 198 -4.80 -2.96 -4.79
N GLU A 199 -5.52 -3.96 -5.29
CA GLU A 199 -4.99 -5.16 -5.92
C GLU A 199 -5.02 -5.08 -7.46
N VAL A 200 -5.42 -3.94 -8.02
CA VAL A 200 -5.53 -3.68 -9.46
C VAL A 200 -4.35 -2.82 -9.93
N GLU A 201 -3.72 -3.26 -11.02
CA GLU A 201 -2.70 -2.49 -11.74
C GLU A 201 -3.19 -2.23 -13.16
N TYR A 202 -2.85 -1.07 -13.72
CA TYR A 202 -3.18 -0.74 -15.10
C TYR A 202 -1.98 -0.98 -16.00
N GLN A 203 -2.21 -1.67 -17.12
CA GLN A 203 -1.21 -1.96 -18.14
C GLN A 203 -1.80 -1.71 -19.52
N ASP A 204 -0.93 -1.34 -20.47
CA ASP A 204 -1.34 -1.18 -21.86
C ASP A 204 -1.75 -2.54 -22.46
N LYS A 205 -2.91 -2.56 -23.09
CA LYS A 205 -3.49 -3.74 -23.74
C LYS A 205 -4.06 -3.35 -25.08
N ILE A 206 -3.96 -4.28 -26.03
CA ILE A 206 -4.68 -4.23 -27.30
C ILE A 206 -5.90 -5.12 -27.16
N SER A 207 -7.09 -4.55 -27.33
CA SER A 207 -8.36 -5.27 -27.33
C SER A 207 -9.03 -5.13 -28.68
N LYS A 208 -9.82 -6.14 -29.08
CA LYS A 208 -10.71 -6.00 -30.23
C LYS A 208 -11.85 -5.04 -29.86
N SER A 209 -12.01 -3.98 -30.64
CA SER A 209 -13.18 -3.12 -30.57
C SER A 209 -14.15 -3.47 -31.70
N ILE A 210 -15.43 -3.37 -31.43
CA ILE A 210 -16.49 -3.68 -32.39
C ILE A 210 -17.55 -2.60 -32.40
N TYR A 211 -18.11 -2.37 -33.60
CA TYR A 211 -19.30 -1.56 -33.82
C TYR A 211 -20.45 -2.49 -34.20
N VAL A 212 -21.56 -2.39 -33.46
CA VAL A 212 -22.65 -3.37 -33.54
C VAL A 212 -24.00 -2.68 -33.68
N ASN A 213 -24.80 -3.15 -34.63
CA ASN A 213 -26.20 -2.74 -34.76
C ASN A 213 -27.07 -3.39 -33.69
N PHE A 214 -27.88 -2.57 -33.05
CA PHE A 214 -29.03 -2.97 -32.25
C PHE A 214 -30.29 -2.55 -33.00
N PRO A 215 -30.94 -3.49 -33.76
CA PRO A 215 -32.10 -3.14 -34.58
C PRO A 215 -33.25 -2.65 -33.74
N VAL A 216 -33.95 -1.65 -34.26
CA VAL A 216 -35.19 -1.10 -33.64
C VAL A 216 -36.34 -2.05 -33.97
N LYS A 217 -37.08 -2.49 -32.95
CA LYS A 217 -38.26 -3.31 -33.15
C LYS A 217 -39.33 -2.60 -33.97
N SER A 218 -40.03 -3.39 -34.79
CA SER A 218 -41.08 -2.87 -35.71
C SER A 218 -42.14 -2.03 -35.00
N GLU A 219 -42.47 -2.34 -33.75
CA GLU A 219 -43.42 -1.61 -32.92
C GLU A 219 -42.92 -0.20 -32.53
N SER A 220 -41.60 -0.02 -32.39
CA SER A 220 -40.96 1.25 -32.02
C SER A 220 -40.59 2.13 -33.23
N LEU A 221 -40.57 1.60 -34.46
CA LEU A 221 -40.16 2.36 -35.66
C LEU A 221 -41.04 3.55 -35.92
N LYS A 222 -42.34 3.47 -35.66
CA LYS A 222 -43.27 4.59 -35.81
C LYS A 222 -42.97 5.73 -34.84
N SER A 223 -42.71 5.41 -33.60
CA SER A 223 -42.33 6.39 -32.56
C SER A 223 -40.97 7.02 -32.89
N LEU A 224 -40.00 6.22 -33.29
CA LEU A 224 -38.66 6.70 -33.72
C LEU A 224 -38.81 7.67 -34.91
N GLY A 225 -39.60 7.31 -35.93
CA GLY A 225 -39.86 8.17 -37.08
C GLY A 225 -40.50 9.51 -36.70
N ALA A 226 -41.40 9.52 -35.72
CA ALA A 226 -42.03 10.74 -35.24
C ALA A 226 -41.01 11.67 -34.56
N TYR A 227 -40.06 11.16 -33.79
CA TYR A 227 -39.01 11.98 -33.16
C TYR A 227 -38.11 12.67 -34.20
N PHE A 228 -37.76 11.96 -35.28
CA PHE A 228 -36.91 12.49 -36.34
C PHE A 228 -37.67 13.21 -37.47
N GLY A 229 -39.00 13.20 -37.45
CA GLY A 229 -39.84 13.78 -38.50
C GLY A 229 -39.80 12.99 -39.83
N GLU A 230 -39.46 11.70 -39.79
CA GLU A 230 -39.23 10.87 -40.97
C GLU A 230 -40.06 9.57 -40.95
N THR A 231 -40.26 8.96 -42.11
CA THR A 231 -40.88 7.62 -42.18
C THR A 231 -39.80 6.55 -42.24
N ILE A 232 -39.65 5.80 -41.15
CA ILE A 232 -38.59 4.81 -40.98
C ILE A 232 -39.21 3.42 -41.05
N GLN A 233 -38.69 2.56 -41.95
CA GLN A 233 -39.10 1.16 -42.07
C GLN A 233 -38.15 0.19 -41.40
N GLU A 234 -36.87 0.54 -41.30
CA GLU A 234 -35.81 -0.22 -40.65
C GLU A 234 -34.78 0.80 -40.10
N CYS A 235 -34.34 0.63 -38.86
CA CYS A 235 -33.31 1.41 -38.24
C CYS A 235 -32.60 0.64 -37.13
N ALA A 236 -31.37 1.03 -36.81
CA ALA A 236 -30.61 0.44 -35.68
C ALA A 236 -29.93 1.56 -34.89
N PHE A 237 -29.71 1.35 -33.61
CA PHE A 237 -28.71 2.10 -32.83
C PHE A 237 -27.38 1.38 -32.93
N ILE A 238 -26.31 2.12 -33.26
CA ILE A 238 -24.97 1.52 -33.35
C ILE A 238 -24.22 1.76 -32.07
N ILE A 239 -23.82 0.70 -31.38
CA ILE A 239 -22.96 0.78 -30.20
C ILE A 239 -21.51 0.51 -30.57
N TRP A 240 -20.60 0.90 -29.67
CA TRP A 240 -19.19 0.56 -29.71
C TRP A 240 -18.77 -0.05 -28.38
N THR A 241 -17.96 -1.11 -28.43
CA THR A 241 -17.41 -1.75 -27.23
C THR A 241 -16.04 -2.37 -27.49
N THR A 242 -15.18 -2.41 -26.44
CA THR A 242 -13.88 -3.10 -26.41
C THR A 242 -13.95 -4.44 -25.69
N THR A 243 -15.13 -4.84 -25.24
CA THR A 243 -15.40 -6.08 -24.49
C THR A 243 -16.54 -6.88 -25.12
N PRO A 244 -16.36 -7.45 -26.34
CA PRO A 244 -17.41 -8.19 -27.05
C PRO A 244 -18.08 -9.28 -26.21
N TRP A 245 -17.32 -9.93 -25.32
CA TRP A 245 -17.81 -10.99 -24.44
C TRP A 245 -18.92 -10.55 -23.47
N THR A 246 -19.16 -9.24 -23.27
CA THR A 246 -20.24 -8.72 -22.40
C THR A 246 -21.58 -8.60 -23.14
N ILE A 247 -21.60 -8.56 -24.48
CA ILE A 247 -22.82 -8.45 -25.29
C ILE A 247 -23.89 -9.50 -24.91
N PRO A 248 -23.55 -10.79 -24.67
CA PRO A 248 -24.54 -11.77 -24.22
C PRO A 248 -25.35 -11.37 -22.99
N ALA A 249 -24.81 -10.53 -22.12
CA ALA A 249 -25.50 -10.03 -20.92
C ALA A 249 -26.20 -8.67 -21.10
N ASN A 250 -26.26 -8.15 -22.33
CA ASN A 250 -26.92 -6.87 -22.62
C ASN A 250 -28.39 -6.87 -22.19
N VAL A 251 -28.86 -5.77 -21.60
CA VAL A 251 -30.28 -5.54 -21.28
C VAL A 251 -30.80 -4.20 -21.86
N ALA A 252 -29.87 -3.27 -22.17
CA ALA A 252 -30.23 -1.94 -22.64
C ALA A 252 -29.13 -1.35 -23.54
N VAL A 253 -29.49 -0.28 -24.25
CA VAL A 253 -28.55 0.66 -24.86
C VAL A 253 -28.76 2.00 -24.20
N SER A 254 -27.69 2.55 -23.59
CA SER A 254 -27.70 3.86 -22.93
C SER A 254 -27.34 4.96 -23.91
N ILE A 255 -28.09 6.06 -23.84
CA ILE A 255 -27.82 7.32 -24.58
C ILE A 255 -27.73 8.48 -23.60
N GLY A 256 -26.95 9.52 -23.96
CA GLY A 256 -26.82 10.73 -23.16
C GLY A 256 -28.00 11.66 -23.34
N PRO A 257 -28.74 12.08 -22.30
CA PRO A 257 -29.92 12.94 -22.45
C PRO A 257 -29.58 14.32 -23.01
N GLU A 258 -28.39 14.81 -22.75
CA GLU A 258 -27.92 16.12 -23.22
C GLU A 258 -27.21 16.09 -24.58
N ILE A 259 -26.96 14.91 -25.14
CA ILE A 259 -26.26 14.67 -26.40
C ILE A 259 -27.26 14.78 -27.57
N GLU A 260 -26.85 15.40 -28.69
CA GLU A 260 -27.60 15.36 -29.95
C GLU A 260 -27.35 14.07 -30.72
N TYR A 261 -28.38 13.43 -31.20
CA TYR A 261 -28.34 12.19 -31.98
C TYR A 261 -28.85 12.43 -33.38
N SER A 262 -28.09 11.97 -34.37
CA SER A 262 -28.46 12.06 -35.78
C SER A 262 -29.05 10.74 -36.28
N LEU A 263 -30.18 10.84 -36.98
CA LEU A 263 -30.63 9.80 -37.89
C LEU A 263 -29.75 9.86 -39.13
N CYS A 264 -29.03 8.83 -39.38
CA CYS A 264 -28.05 8.72 -40.46
C CYS A 264 -28.48 7.70 -41.51
N GLU A 265 -28.04 7.90 -42.76
CA GLU A 265 -28.16 6.95 -43.86
C GLU A 265 -26.77 6.58 -44.41
N SER A 266 -26.47 5.29 -44.51
CA SER A 266 -25.34 4.79 -45.28
C SER A 266 -25.73 3.47 -45.97
N SER A 267 -25.38 3.35 -47.24
CA SER A 267 -25.70 2.12 -48.06
C SER A 267 -27.19 1.72 -48.02
N LYS A 268 -28.09 2.75 -47.95
CA LYS A 268 -29.55 2.57 -47.83
C LYS A 268 -30.04 1.96 -46.52
N ARG A 269 -29.25 2.00 -45.48
CA ARG A 269 -29.64 1.59 -44.11
C ARG A 269 -29.68 2.82 -43.22
N PHE A 270 -30.71 2.91 -42.41
CA PHE A 270 -30.82 3.96 -41.38
C PHE A 270 -30.26 3.49 -40.05
N PHE A 271 -29.60 4.40 -39.38
CA PHE A 271 -29.07 4.15 -38.02
C PHE A 271 -28.96 5.46 -37.25
N VAL A 272 -28.84 5.34 -35.91
CA VAL A 272 -28.73 6.47 -34.99
C VAL A 272 -27.36 6.38 -34.27
N ILE A 273 -26.64 7.53 -34.27
CA ILE A 273 -25.40 7.74 -33.52
C ILE A 273 -25.38 9.22 -33.03
N ALA A 274 -24.50 9.54 -32.09
CA ALA A 274 -24.28 10.93 -31.68
C ALA A 274 -23.77 11.79 -32.82
N SER A 275 -24.35 12.96 -33.01
CA SER A 275 -24.04 13.90 -34.10
C SER A 275 -22.56 14.27 -34.17
N ASP A 276 -21.94 14.50 -33.02
CA ASP A 276 -20.53 14.91 -32.91
C ASP A 276 -19.56 13.79 -33.30
N LEU A 277 -19.98 12.52 -33.23
CA LEU A 277 -19.14 11.35 -33.54
C LEU A 277 -19.33 10.85 -34.99
N MET A 278 -20.25 11.41 -35.74
CA MET A 278 -20.56 10.97 -37.10
C MET A 278 -19.34 11.00 -38.03
N LYS A 279 -18.52 12.05 -37.98
CA LYS A 279 -17.32 12.17 -38.81
C LYS A 279 -16.25 11.10 -38.44
N ALA A 280 -16.05 10.86 -37.16
CA ALA A 280 -15.11 9.83 -36.68
C ALA A 280 -15.57 8.43 -37.11
N CYS A 281 -16.87 8.15 -37.04
CA CYS A 281 -17.46 6.91 -37.54
C CYS A 281 -17.32 6.76 -39.07
N GLU A 282 -17.51 7.84 -39.83
CA GLU A 282 -17.31 7.84 -41.28
C GLU A 282 -15.86 7.47 -41.67
N GLU A 283 -14.89 8.08 -40.99
CA GLU A 283 -13.46 7.83 -41.19
C GLU A 283 -13.10 6.36 -40.81
N THR A 284 -13.61 5.88 -39.69
CA THR A 284 -13.33 4.51 -39.20
C THR A 284 -13.97 3.43 -40.07
N TRP A 285 -15.23 3.63 -40.49
CA TRP A 285 -15.93 2.62 -41.29
C TRP A 285 -15.61 2.71 -42.80
N GLY A 286 -14.93 3.76 -43.22
CA GLY A 286 -14.61 3.99 -44.63
C GLY A 286 -15.83 4.18 -45.54
N SER A 287 -16.96 4.58 -44.95
CA SER A 287 -18.25 4.71 -45.63
C SER A 287 -18.85 6.10 -45.41
N LYS A 288 -19.33 6.75 -46.48
CA LYS A 288 -19.98 8.03 -46.32
C LYS A 288 -21.28 7.91 -45.52
N ILE A 289 -21.44 8.79 -44.55
CA ILE A 289 -22.62 8.90 -43.70
C ILE A 289 -23.35 10.18 -44.07
N LYS A 290 -24.62 10.05 -44.39
CA LYS A 290 -25.49 11.18 -44.63
C LYS A 290 -26.40 11.43 -43.45
N GLU A 291 -26.31 12.59 -42.85
CA GLU A 291 -27.26 13.04 -41.85
C GLU A 291 -28.62 13.36 -42.50
N ILE A 292 -29.70 12.85 -41.95
CA ILE A 292 -31.06 13.07 -42.38
C ILE A 292 -31.74 14.12 -41.49
N SER A 293 -31.74 13.87 -40.19
CA SER A 293 -32.29 14.77 -39.16
C SER A 293 -31.64 14.45 -37.81
N LYS A 294 -31.84 15.33 -36.85
CA LYS A 294 -31.29 15.18 -35.52
C LYS A 294 -32.27 15.54 -34.42
N VAL A 295 -32.06 14.96 -33.23
CA VAL A 295 -32.90 15.15 -32.07
C VAL A 295 -32.03 15.05 -30.80
N LYS A 296 -32.48 15.72 -29.75
CA LYS A 296 -31.79 15.60 -28.44
C LYS A 296 -32.08 14.24 -27.80
N GLY A 297 -31.07 13.63 -27.16
CA GLY A 297 -31.21 12.32 -26.52
C GLY A 297 -32.36 12.24 -25.52
N SER A 298 -32.61 13.34 -24.76
CA SER A 298 -33.73 13.44 -23.81
C SER A 298 -35.13 13.29 -24.43
N GLU A 299 -35.26 13.47 -25.74
CA GLU A 299 -36.52 13.31 -26.46
C GLU A 299 -36.77 11.83 -26.90
N LEU A 300 -35.69 11.02 -26.99
CA LEU A 300 -35.79 9.63 -27.42
C LEU A 300 -36.20 8.74 -26.22
N THR A 301 -37.46 8.40 -26.15
CA THR A 301 -38.04 7.57 -25.07
C THR A 301 -38.86 6.42 -25.64
N ASP A 302 -39.08 5.38 -24.83
CA ASP A 302 -39.97 4.24 -25.14
C ASP A 302 -39.61 3.51 -26.44
N ILE A 303 -38.33 3.34 -26.71
CA ILE A 303 -37.83 2.59 -27.87
C ILE A 303 -37.32 1.24 -27.43
N THR A 304 -37.85 0.19 -28.03
CA THR A 304 -37.39 -1.18 -27.86
C THR A 304 -36.52 -1.58 -29.03
N LEU A 305 -35.37 -2.21 -28.71
CA LEU A 305 -34.38 -2.72 -29.64
C LEU A 305 -34.36 -4.25 -29.58
N GLU A 306 -33.82 -4.86 -30.61
CA GLU A 306 -33.52 -6.30 -30.64
C GLU A 306 -32.06 -6.50 -30.21
N HIS A 307 -31.81 -7.53 -29.40
CA HIS A 307 -30.44 -7.97 -29.12
C HIS A 307 -29.77 -8.41 -30.44
N PRO A 308 -28.48 -8.10 -30.68
CA PRO A 308 -27.87 -8.26 -32.02
C PRO A 308 -27.82 -9.71 -32.56
N TYR A 309 -27.93 -10.72 -31.71
CA TYR A 309 -27.95 -12.14 -32.16
C TYR A 309 -28.75 -13.08 -31.26
N LEU A 310 -29.17 -12.66 -30.07
CA LEU A 310 -30.02 -13.48 -29.20
C LEU A 310 -31.50 -13.05 -29.37
N LYS A 311 -32.42 -13.99 -29.21
CA LYS A 311 -33.88 -13.73 -29.30
C LYS A 311 -34.38 -13.08 -27.98
N ARG A 312 -34.01 -11.85 -27.78
CA ARG A 312 -34.36 -11.09 -26.57
C ARG A 312 -34.37 -9.59 -26.89
N ASP A 313 -35.13 -8.85 -26.11
CA ASP A 313 -35.23 -7.40 -26.24
C ASP A 313 -34.09 -6.71 -25.51
N SER A 314 -33.71 -5.55 -26.02
CA SER A 314 -32.89 -4.53 -25.39
C SER A 314 -33.69 -3.21 -25.43
N ILE A 315 -33.62 -2.39 -24.39
CA ILE A 315 -34.37 -1.15 -24.36
C ILE A 315 -33.43 0.07 -24.43
N LEU A 316 -33.94 1.16 -25.01
CA LEU A 316 -33.22 2.42 -25.00
C LEU A 316 -33.44 3.10 -23.65
N ILE A 317 -32.38 3.54 -22.99
CA ILE A 317 -32.44 4.25 -21.69
C ILE A 317 -31.51 5.47 -21.68
N HIS A 318 -31.77 6.41 -20.79
CA HIS A 318 -30.87 7.56 -20.58
C HIS A 318 -29.82 7.25 -19.52
N GLY A 319 -28.55 7.56 -19.83
CA GLY A 319 -27.41 7.38 -18.93
C GLY A 319 -26.50 8.61 -18.92
N ASP A 320 -26.27 9.18 -17.74
CA ASP A 320 -25.43 10.38 -17.58
C ASP A 320 -23.93 10.06 -17.79
N HIS A 321 -23.54 8.78 -17.78
CA HIS A 321 -22.18 8.28 -18.04
C HIS A 321 -21.81 8.23 -19.53
N VAL A 322 -22.77 8.46 -20.44
CA VAL A 322 -22.51 8.43 -21.88
C VAL A 322 -21.73 9.68 -22.29
N THR A 323 -20.59 9.48 -22.96
CA THR A 323 -19.73 10.56 -23.45
C THR A 323 -19.63 10.56 -24.98
N ILE A 324 -19.07 11.64 -25.54
CA ILE A 324 -18.80 11.81 -26.98
C ILE A 324 -17.29 11.81 -27.30
N GLU A 325 -16.46 11.27 -26.40
CA GLU A 325 -15.01 11.24 -26.61
C GLU A 325 -14.60 10.16 -27.61
N THR A 326 -15.26 9.01 -27.57
CA THR A 326 -14.98 7.86 -28.46
C THR A 326 -16.26 7.07 -28.77
N GLY A 327 -16.21 6.23 -29.81
CA GLY A 327 -17.30 5.31 -30.16
C GLY A 327 -18.40 5.97 -30.96
N THR A 328 -19.66 5.79 -30.54
CA THR A 328 -20.87 6.20 -31.26
C THR A 328 -21.81 7.10 -30.46
N GLY A 329 -21.53 7.30 -29.17
CA GLY A 329 -22.46 7.97 -28.24
C GLY A 329 -23.64 7.08 -27.82
N CYS A 330 -23.68 5.83 -28.25
CA CYS A 330 -24.61 4.80 -27.77
C CYS A 330 -23.80 3.71 -27.06
N VAL A 331 -24.13 3.43 -25.80
CA VAL A 331 -23.38 2.51 -24.96
C VAL A 331 -24.20 1.23 -24.71
N HIS A 332 -23.61 0.09 -25.08
CA HIS A 332 -24.12 -1.21 -24.68
C HIS A 332 -24.10 -1.34 -23.16
N THR A 333 -25.20 -1.74 -22.56
CA THR A 333 -25.40 -1.73 -21.12
C THR A 333 -25.68 -3.13 -20.60
N ALA A 334 -24.75 -3.63 -19.74
CA ALA A 334 -24.81 -4.95 -19.12
C ALA A 334 -24.52 -4.85 -17.61
N PRO A 335 -25.55 -4.79 -16.74
CA PRO A 335 -25.43 -4.49 -15.31
C PRO A 335 -24.57 -5.50 -14.54
N ALA A 336 -24.33 -6.69 -15.06
CA ALA A 336 -23.43 -7.68 -14.47
C ALA A 336 -21.94 -7.36 -14.72
N HIS A 337 -21.60 -6.49 -15.69
CA HIS A 337 -20.24 -6.33 -16.21
C HIS A 337 -19.74 -4.88 -16.25
N GLY A 338 -20.52 -3.91 -15.77
CA GLY A 338 -20.14 -2.51 -15.66
C GLY A 338 -20.76 -1.84 -14.44
N ILE A 339 -19.98 -1.03 -13.72
CA ILE A 339 -20.46 -0.34 -12.52
C ILE A 339 -21.50 0.73 -12.90
N ASP A 340 -21.22 1.53 -13.93
CA ASP A 340 -22.16 2.54 -14.43
C ASP A 340 -23.42 1.88 -14.97
N ASP A 341 -23.28 0.76 -15.69
CA ASP A 341 -24.38 -0.06 -16.19
C ASP A 341 -25.25 -0.57 -15.06
N TYR A 342 -24.64 -1.04 -13.96
CA TYR A 342 -25.36 -1.49 -12.78
C TYR A 342 -26.24 -0.38 -12.17
N PHE A 343 -25.65 0.80 -11.97
CA PHE A 343 -26.39 1.91 -11.36
C PHE A 343 -27.52 2.45 -12.27
N VAL A 344 -27.25 2.60 -13.57
CA VAL A 344 -28.29 3.05 -14.49
C VAL A 344 -29.40 2.02 -14.63
N CYS A 345 -29.10 0.72 -14.74
CA CYS A 345 -30.11 -0.34 -14.79
C CYS A 345 -30.96 -0.39 -13.49
N LYS A 346 -30.33 -0.18 -12.34
CA LYS A 346 -31.06 -0.10 -11.05
C LYS A 346 -32.04 1.09 -11.02
N LYS A 347 -31.67 2.24 -11.61
CA LYS A 347 -32.56 3.41 -11.74
C LYS A 347 -33.80 3.09 -12.58
N TYR A 348 -33.63 2.25 -13.62
CA TYR A 348 -34.73 1.81 -14.49
C TYR A 348 -35.38 0.50 -14.06
N ASN A 349 -34.98 -0.08 -12.92
CA ASN A 349 -35.48 -1.35 -12.39
C ASN A 349 -35.37 -2.52 -13.42
N LEU A 350 -34.22 -2.60 -14.11
CA LEU A 350 -33.92 -3.67 -15.08
C LEU A 350 -33.25 -4.85 -14.40
N ASP A 351 -33.59 -6.04 -14.87
CA ASP A 351 -32.99 -7.30 -14.39
C ASP A 351 -31.51 -7.40 -14.74
N THR A 352 -30.73 -8.01 -13.86
CA THR A 352 -29.33 -8.32 -14.13
C THR A 352 -29.19 -9.72 -14.72
N ILE A 353 -28.62 -9.80 -15.92
CA ILE A 353 -28.35 -11.09 -16.58
C ILE A 353 -26.95 -11.57 -16.16
N HIS A 354 -26.89 -12.61 -15.33
CA HIS A 354 -25.67 -13.26 -14.91
C HIS A 354 -25.22 -14.29 -15.93
N SER A 355 -24.44 -13.86 -16.94
CA SER A 355 -23.96 -14.73 -18.02
C SER A 355 -22.89 -15.73 -17.58
N LEU A 356 -22.18 -15.42 -16.49
CA LEU A 356 -21.07 -16.22 -15.97
C LEU A 356 -21.47 -16.98 -14.70
N ASN A 357 -20.83 -18.12 -14.48
CA ASN A 357 -20.86 -18.82 -13.20
C ASN A 357 -19.80 -18.28 -12.23
N ALA A 358 -19.78 -18.81 -11.00
CA ALA A 358 -18.86 -18.38 -9.94
C ALA A 358 -17.34 -18.52 -10.28
N LYS A 359 -16.99 -19.21 -11.36
CA LYS A 359 -15.61 -19.36 -11.83
C LYS A 359 -15.32 -18.51 -13.09
N ALA A 360 -16.22 -17.58 -13.43
CA ALA A 360 -16.14 -16.72 -14.61
C ALA A 360 -16.14 -17.48 -15.95
N PHE A 361 -16.86 -18.61 -16.01
CA PHE A 361 -17.16 -19.34 -17.25
C PHE A 361 -18.62 -19.08 -17.65
N PHE A 362 -18.87 -18.99 -18.95
CA PHE A 362 -20.23 -18.85 -19.46
C PHE A 362 -21.10 -20.03 -19.05
N LYS A 363 -22.33 -19.74 -18.67
CA LYS A 363 -23.34 -20.76 -18.35
C LYS A 363 -23.83 -21.47 -19.60
N ASP A 364 -24.41 -22.66 -19.40
CA ASP A 364 -24.85 -23.56 -20.50
C ASP A 364 -25.94 -22.94 -21.41
N GLU A 365 -26.70 -21.97 -20.90
CA GLU A 365 -27.74 -21.24 -21.65
C GLU A 365 -27.19 -20.36 -22.80
N PHE A 366 -25.90 -20.06 -22.80
CA PHE A 366 -25.21 -19.25 -23.83
C PHE A 366 -24.52 -20.17 -24.88
N SER A 367 -25.22 -21.03 -25.46
CA SER A 367 -24.87 -22.21 -26.30
C SER A 367 -23.53 -22.14 -27.07
N SER A 368 -23.24 -21.10 -27.85
CA SER A 368 -22.01 -20.99 -28.66
C SER A 368 -20.74 -20.79 -27.83
N ILE A 369 -20.87 -20.20 -26.67
CA ILE A 369 -19.77 -19.87 -25.76
C ILE A 369 -19.85 -20.59 -24.41
N ALA A 370 -20.83 -21.51 -24.25
CA ALA A 370 -21.03 -22.26 -23.01
C ALA A 370 -19.75 -22.96 -22.55
N GLY A 371 -19.45 -22.85 -21.27
CA GLY A 371 -18.25 -23.43 -20.65
C GLY A 371 -16.92 -22.77 -21.00
N LEU A 372 -16.92 -21.72 -21.81
CA LEU A 372 -15.71 -20.93 -22.06
C LEU A 372 -15.47 -19.90 -20.97
N PRO A 373 -14.21 -19.60 -20.65
CA PRO A 373 -13.89 -18.45 -19.81
C PRO A 373 -14.18 -17.14 -20.55
N ALA A 374 -14.68 -16.14 -19.84
CA ALA A 374 -15.07 -14.84 -20.39
C ALA A 374 -14.00 -14.22 -21.30
N VAL A 375 -12.73 -14.23 -20.84
CA VAL A 375 -11.58 -13.67 -21.57
C VAL A 375 -11.25 -14.36 -22.91
N LYS A 376 -11.90 -15.48 -23.25
CA LYS A 376 -11.69 -16.24 -24.51
C LYS A 376 -12.92 -16.25 -25.41
N ALA A 377 -13.97 -15.54 -25.05
CA ALA A 377 -15.24 -15.60 -25.79
C ALA A 377 -15.36 -14.53 -26.91
N ASP A 378 -14.49 -13.48 -26.91
CA ASP A 378 -14.60 -12.36 -27.83
C ASP A 378 -14.75 -12.77 -29.30
N GLU A 379 -13.89 -13.67 -29.80
CA GLU A 379 -13.89 -14.07 -31.20
C GLU A 379 -15.20 -14.79 -31.59
N LEU A 380 -15.74 -15.64 -30.72
CA LEU A 380 -16.98 -16.37 -31.01
C LEU A 380 -18.20 -15.43 -30.93
N VAL A 381 -18.22 -14.52 -29.99
CA VAL A 381 -19.27 -13.48 -29.91
C VAL A 381 -19.26 -12.61 -31.16
N ILE A 382 -18.09 -12.18 -31.64
CA ILE A 382 -17.93 -11.41 -32.87
C ILE A 382 -18.48 -12.23 -34.07
N GLN A 383 -18.14 -13.54 -34.17
CA GLN A 383 -18.65 -14.42 -35.21
C GLN A 383 -20.18 -14.54 -35.18
N ASP A 384 -20.79 -14.68 -34.00
CA ASP A 384 -22.24 -14.77 -33.83
C ASP A 384 -22.95 -13.50 -34.29
N ILE A 385 -22.38 -12.33 -33.95
CA ILE A 385 -22.89 -11.00 -34.35
C ILE A 385 -22.76 -10.84 -35.87
N ASP A 386 -21.65 -11.26 -36.48
CA ASP A 386 -21.42 -11.18 -37.90
C ASP A 386 -22.39 -12.13 -38.66
N ALA A 387 -22.57 -13.35 -38.19
CA ALA A 387 -23.54 -14.30 -38.74
C ALA A 387 -24.98 -13.77 -38.70
N ALA A 388 -25.32 -12.97 -37.67
CA ALA A 388 -26.57 -12.23 -37.55
C ALA A 388 -26.64 -10.97 -38.43
N LYS A 389 -25.56 -10.60 -39.14
CA LYS A 389 -25.40 -9.39 -40.00
C LYS A 389 -25.53 -8.05 -39.23
N ASN A 390 -25.23 -8.08 -37.96
CA ASN A 390 -25.25 -6.89 -37.08
C ASN A 390 -23.87 -6.33 -36.75
N LEU A 391 -22.80 -6.93 -37.25
CA LEU A 391 -21.44 -6.42 -37.16
C LEU A 391 -21.20 -5.32 -38.22
N ILE A 392 -20.76 -4.14 -37.83
CA ILE A 392 -20.46 -3.03 -38.75
C ILE A 392 -18.97 -2.96 -39.04
N HIS A 393 -18.14 -2.96 -37.99
CA HIS A 393 -16.70 -2.81 -38.10
C HIS A 393 -15.99 -3.44 -36.91
N THR A 394 -14.75 -3.88 -37.12
CA THR A 394 -13.84 -4.35 -36.05
C THR A 394 -12.49 -3.69 -36.20
N ASP A 395 -11.88 -3.31 -35.10
CA ASP A 395 -10.54 -2.71 -35.08
C ASP A 395 -9.76 -3.15 -33.82
N ASP A 396 -8.45 -2.87 -33.82
CA ASP A 396 -7.60 -3.05 -32.67
C ASP A 396 -7.53 -1.73 -31.88
N PHE A 397 -7.90 -1.78 -30.60
CA PHE A 397 -7.93 -0.61 -29.73
C PHE A 397 -6.89 -0.71 -28.63
N HIS A 398 -6.01 0.30 -28.58
CA HIS A 398 -4.95 0.43 -27.59
C HIS A 398 -5.43 1.23 -26.40
N HIS A 399 -5.45 0.64 -25.23
CA HIS A 399 -5.89 1.30 -24.01
C HIS A 399 -5.23 0.76 -22.75
N SER A 400 -5.29 1.57 -21.69
CA SER A 400 -4.94 1.13 -20.35
C SER A 400 -6.04 0.22 -19.80
N TYR A 401 -5.68 -0.98 -19.35
CA TYR A 401 -6.63 -2.01 -18.93
C TYR A 401 -6.30 -2.55 -17.54
N PRO A 402 -7.27 -2.82 -16.66
CA PRO A 402 -7.03 -3.36 -15.34
C PRO A 402 -6.48 -4.78 -15.39
N HIS A 403 -5.41 -5.03 -14.65
CA HIS A 403 -4.73 -6.32 -14.52
C HIS A 403 -4.60 -6.71 -13.06
N CYS A 404 -4.58 -8.00 -12.80
CA CYS A 404 -4.30 -8.54 -11.48
C CYS A 404 -2.86 -8.21 -11.07
N TRP A 405 -2.68 -7.60 -9.92
CA TRP A 405 -1.36 -7.22 -9.40
C TRP A 405 -0.37 -8.40 -9.28
N ARG A 406 -0.89 -9.62 -9.13
CA ARG A 406 -0.09 -10.84 -8.94
C ARG A 406 0.11 -11.67 -10.21
N HIS A 407 -0.98 -12.01 -10.90
CA HIS A 407 -0.93 -12.81 -12.11
C HIS A 407 -0.56 -12.00 -13.35
N LYS A 408 -0.69 -10.66 -13.28
CA LYS A 408 -0.52 -9.75 -14.43
C LYS A 408 -1.47 -10.07 -15.58
N SER A 409 -2.51 -10.85 -15.32
CA SER A 409 -3.56 -11.15 -16.27
C SER A 409 -4.65 -10.10 -16.27
N PRO A 410 -5.31 -9.86 -17.42
CA PRO A 410 -6.43 -8.94 -17.51
C PRO A 410 -7.57 -9.34 -16.58
N LEU A 411 -8.17 -8.35 -15.94
CA LEU A 411 -9.34 -8.53 -15.08
C LEU A 411 -10.63 -8.46 -15.90
N ILE A 412 -11.68 -9.00 -15.34
CA ILE A 412 -13.05 -8.78 -15.81
C ILE A 412 -13.86 -8.11 -14.71
N PHE A 413 -14.92 -7.42 -15.10
CA PHE A 413 -15.98 -7.03 -14.17
C PHE A 413 -17.06 -8.11 -14.19
N THR A 414 -17.44 -8.60 -13.01
CA THR A 414 -18.56 -9.55 -12.89
C THR A 414 -19.29 -9.33 -11.59
N SER A 415 -20.61 -9.41 -11.65
CA SER A 415 -21.50 -9.33 -10.51
C SER A 415 -21.60 -10.69 -9.84
N THR A 416 -21.22 -10.75 -8.58
CA THR A 416 -21.34 -11.93 -7.71
C THR A 416 -21.73 -11.46 -6.31
N PRO A 417 -22.46 -12.28 -5.52
CA PRO A 417 -22.76 -11.93 -4.12
C PRO A 417 -21.45 -11.73 -3.35
N GLN A 418 -21.27 -10.53 -2.81
CA GLN A 418 -20.07 -10.13 -2.05
C GLN A 418 -20.46 -9.34 -0.80
N TRP A 419 -19.51 -9.24 0.13
CA TRP A 419 -19.62 -8.39 1.32
C TRP A 419 -18.81 -7.13 1.12
N PHE A 420 -19.42 -5.99 1.45
CA PHE A 420 -18.84 -4.66 1.27
C PHE A 420 -18.89 -3.87 2.55
N ILE A 421 -17.82 -3.12 2.83
CA ILE A 421 -17.89 -1.96 3.71
C ILE A 421 -18.39 -0.81 2.85
N SER A 422 -19.60 -0.33 3.17
CA SER A 422 -20.23 0.76 2.40
C SER A 422 -19.58 2.10 2.71
N MET A 423 -19.29 2.87 1.67
CA MET A 423 -18.73 4.21 1.81
C MET A 423 -19.81 5.25 2.16
N ASP A 424 -21.02 5.08 1.63
CA ASP A 424 -22.11 6.03 1.81
C ASP A 424 -22.96 5.74 3.07
N GLN A 425 -23.20 4.46 3.34
CA GLN A 425 -24.00 4.04 4.50
C GLN A 425 -23.29 4.47 5.78
N SER A 426 -24.05 5.06 6.70
CA SER A 426 -23.55 5.59 7.98
C SER A 426 -22.46 6.69 7.83
N GLY A 427 -22.29 7.28 6.64
CA GLY A 427 -21.44 8.45 6.42
C GLY A 427 -19.93 8.19 6.50
N LEU A 428 -19.48 6.96 6.28
CA LEU A 428 -18.08 6.57 6.41
C LEU A 428 -17.13 7.42 5.55
N LEU A 429 -17.45 7.61 4.26
CA LEU A 429 -16.64 8.39 3.35
C LEU A 429 -16.53 9.85 3.77
N GLY A 430 -17.66 10.46 4.19
CA GLY A 430 -17.68 11.83 4.71
C GLY A 430 -16.85 11.98 5.98
N GLY A 431 -16.95 11.03 6.90
CA GLY A 431 -16.14 10.97 8.12
C GLY A 431 -14.65 10.82 7.82
N ALA A 432 -14.28 9.96 6.88
CA ALA A 432 -12.88 9.77 6.48
C ALA A 432 -12.29 11.03 5.83
N LYS A 433 -13.02 11.70 4.92
CA LYS A 433 -12.59 12.97 4.31
C LYS A 433 -12.39 14.06 5.38
N ALA A 434 -13.31 14.20 6.33
CA ALA A 434 -13.17 15.17 7.43
C ALA A 434 -12.00 14.84 8.37
N ALA A 435 -11.70 13.58 8.59
CA ALA A 435 -10.59 13.14 9.41
C ALA A 435 -9.22 13.47 8.79
N VAL A 436 -9.09 13.47 7.45
CA VAL A 436 -7.85 13.86 6.75
C VAL A 436 -7.40 15.28 7.12
N ASP A 437 -8.34 16.19 7.40
CA ASP A 437 -8.04 17.57 7.83
C ASP A 437 -7.47 17.66 9.26
N GLN A 438 -7.63 16.62 10.06
CA GLN A 438 -7.15 16.55 11.45
C GLN A 438 -5.75 15.95 11.57
N VAL A 439 -5.18 15.47 10.46
CA VAL A 439 -3.90 14.77 10.42
C VAL A 439 -2.82 15.67 9.84
N ASP A 440 -1.62 15.65 10.46
CA ASP A 440 -0.44 16.33 9.96
C ASP A 440 0.27 15.48 8.90
N TRP A 441 0.34 15.98 7.66
CA TRP A 441 0.93 15.26 6.53
C TRP A 441 2.33 15.73 6.20
N HIS A 442 3.28 14.80 6.20
CA HIS A 442 4.67 15.04 5.84
C HIS A 442 5.11 14.14 4.66
N PRO A 443 5.36 14.66 3.46
CA PRO A 443 5.15 16.05 3.03
C PRO A 443 3.66 16.38 2.84
N GLU A 444 3.33 17.67 2.77
CA GLU A 444 1.95 18.18 2.70
C GLU A 444 1.15 17.66 1.50
N TRP A 445 1.81 17.33 0.37
CA TRP A 445 1.14 16.74 -0.79
C TRP A 445 0.43 15.41 -0.49
N GLY A 446 0.84 14.70 0.56
CA GLY A 446 0.19 13.46 0.99
C GLY A 446 -1.29 13.64 1.31
N LYS A 447 -1.67 14.80 1.85
CA LYS A 447 -3.06 15.17 2.11
C LYS A 447 -3.91 15.20 0.82
N GLN A 448 -3.43 15.89 -0.20
CA GLN A 448 -4.17 15.96 -1.47
C GLN A 448 -4.25 14.59 -2.15
N ARG A 449 -3.19 13.81 -2.04
CA ARG A 449 -3.15 12.47 -2.62
C ARG A 449 -4.19 11.53 -2.00
N ILE A 450 -4.33 11.49 -0.67
CA ILE A 450 -5.33 10.62 -0.03
C ILE A 450 -6.76 11.15 -0.28
N LEU A 451 -6.96 12.47 -0.28
CA LEU A 451 -8.27 13.07 -0.60
C LEU A 451 -8.73 12.69 -2.02
N SER A 452 -7.85 12.79 -3.03
CA SER A 452 -8.19 12.40 -4.40
C SER A 452 -8.53 10.90 -4.53
N MET A 453 -7.91 10.05 -3.71
CA MET A 453 -8.22 8.62 -3.68
C MET A 453 -9.52 8.29 -2.92
N LEU A 454 -10.01 9.21 -2.09
CA LEU A 454 -11.29 9.09 -1.38
C LEU A 454 -12.43 9.76 -2.14
N GLU A 455 -12.18 10.56 -3.18
CA GLU A 455 -13.20 11.38 -3.83
C GLU A 455 -14.31 10.54 -4.46
N ASP A 456 -13.94 9.54 -5.25
CA ASP A 456 -14.85 8.62 -5.93
C ASP A 456 -14.64 7.17 -5.50
N ARG A 457 -14.25 6.97 -4.24
CA ARG A 457 -13.96 5.62 -3.74
C ARG A 457 -15.22 4.76 -3.72
N PRO A 458 -15.23 3.62 -4.44
CA PRO A 458 -16.33 2.67 -4.39
C PRO A 458 -16.39 1.97 -3.02
N ASP A 459 -17.52 1.32 -2.76
CA ASP A 459 -17.65 0.43 -1.60
C ASP A 459 -16.50 -0.59 -1.58
N TRP A 460 -15.96 -0.84 -0.41
CA TRP A 460 -14.83 -1.75 -0.25
C TRP A 460 -15.31 -3.22 -0.21
N CYS A 461 -15.09 -3.95 -1.29
CA CYS A 461 -15.33 -5.39 -1.34
C CYS A 461 -14.32 -6.11 -0.43
N ILE A 462 -14.79 -6.63 0.71
CA ILE A 462 -13.93 -7.29 1.71
C ILE A 462 -13.92 -8.80 1.60
N SER A 463 -14.80 -9.42 0.82
CA SER A 463 -14.88 -10.88 0.68
C SER A 463 -13.94 -11.42 -0.41
N ARG A 464 -13.26 -12.51 -0.09
CA ARG A 464 -12.37 -13.24 -1.01
C ARG A 464 -12.70 -14.72 -1.01
N GLN A 465 -12.77 -15.32 -2.19
CA GLN A 465 -13.05 -16.75 -2.41
C GLN A 465 -11.73 -17.55 -2.36
N ARG A 466 -11.01 -17.40 -1.22
CA ARG A 466 -9.69 -17.99 -1.00
C ARG A 466 -9.69 -18.83 0.28
N ARG A 467 -8.54 -19.43 0.65
CA ARG A 467 -8.46 -20.38 1.75
C ARG A 467 -7.54 -19.94 2.90
N TRP A 468 -6.55 -19.09 2.62
CA TRP A 468 -5.58 -18.63 3.60
C TRP A 468 -5.87 -17.18 4.00
N GLY A 469 -6.55 -17.00 5.10
CA GLY A 469 -6.96 -15.73 5.69
C GLY A 469 -8.06 -15.90 6.73
N VAL A 470 -8.43 -14.81 7.39
CA VAL A 470 -9.48 -14.80 8.41
C VAL A 470 -10.86 -14.91 7.75
N PRO A 471 -11.70 -15.85 8.16
CA PRO A 471 -13.04 -15.98 7.61
C PRO A 471 -13.90 -14.76 7.95
N ILE A 472 -14.88 -14.46 7.09
CA ILE A 472 -15.99 -13.55 7.41
C ILE A 472 -17.03 -14.40 8.17
N PRO A 473 -17.07 -14.38 9.51
CA PRO A 473 -17.82 -15.38 10.26
C PRO A 473 -19.28 -14.97 10.44
N LEU A 474 -19.99 -14.80 9.32
CA LEU A 474 -21.40 -14.47 9.31
C LEU A 474 -22.25 -15.74 9.24
N ILE A 475 -23.39 -15.67 9.88
CA ILE A 475 -24.44 -16.67 9.83
C ILE A 475 -25.61 -16.04 9.08
N VAL A 476 -25.97 -16.62 7.94
CA VAL A 476 -26.97 -16.06 7.02
C VAL A 476 -28.11 -17.00 6.76
N HIS A 477 -29.31 -16.46 6.59
CA HIS A 477 -30.50 -17.24 6.27
C HIS A 477 -30.39 -17.85 4.87
N LYS A 478 -30.70 -19.14 4.73
CA LYS A 478 -30.50 -19.92 3.50
C LYS A 478 -31.25 -19.34 2.29
N GLU A 479 -32.48 -18.86 2.48
CA GLU A 479 -33.33 -18.38 1.38
C GLU A 479 -33.16 -16.89 1.10
N THR A 480 -33.11 -16.04 2.14
CA THR A 480 -33.08 -14.59 1.97
C THR A 480 -31.65 -14.04 1.95
N GLY A 481 -30.69 -14.77 2.51
CA GLY A 481 -29.31 -14.31 2.67
C GLY A 481 -29.13 -13.22 3.74
N ASP A 482 -30.16 -12.94 4.53
CA ASP A 482 -30.11 -11.97 5.62
C ASP A 482 -29.21 -12.47 6.75
N ILE A 483 -28.48 -11.55 7.36
CA ILE A 483 -27.62 -11.84 8.50
C ILE A 483 -28.50 -12.21 9.72
N HIS A 484 -28.05 -13.20 10.49
CA HIS A 484 -28.75 -13.65 11.69
C HIS A 484 -28.96 -12.50 12.70
N PRO A 485 -30.16 -12.31 13.27
CA PRO A 485 -30.46 -11.17 14.15
C PRO A 485 -29.53 -11.03 15.38
N LYS A 486 -29.01 -12.14 15.90
CA LYS A 486 -28.08 -12.16 17.04
C LYS A 486 -26.59 -12.01 16.60
N GLN A 487 -26.28 -11.76 15.32
CA GLN A 487 -24.91 -11.76 14.80
C GLN A 487 -23.96 -10.87 15.60
N ASN A 488 -24.41 -9.69 16.02
CA ASN A 488 -23.57 -8.77 16.81
C ASN A 488 -23.06 -9.37 18.13
N THR A 489 -23.87 -10.23 18.79
CA THR A 489 -23.44 -10.93 20.00
C THR A 489 -22.58 -12.14 19.68
N LEU A 490 -22.86 -12.83 18.58
CA LEU A 490 -22.14 -14.00 18.14
C LEU A 490 -20.69 -13.70 17.73
N PHE A 491 -20.38 -12.49 17.26
CA PHE A 491 -19.00 -12.12 16.93
C PHE A 491 -18.02 -12.31 18.10
N ALA A 492 -18.42 -11.98 19.33
CA ALA A 492 -17.58 -12.16 20.50
C ALA A 492 -17.31 -13.66 20.77
N GLU A 493 -18.35 -14.49 20.76
CA GLU A 493 -18.24 -15.93 20.99
C GLU A 493 -17.41 -16.62 19.91
N ILE A 494 -17.58 -16.23 18.64
CA ILE A 494 -16.82 -16.76 17.52
C ILE A 494 -15.36 -16.32 17.62
N ALA A 495 -15.10 -15.05 17.99
CA ALA A 495 -13.75 -14.56 18.18
C ALA A 495 -13.01 -15.31 19.30
N ASP A 496 -13.65 -15.51 20.44
CA ASP A 496 -13.07 -16.28 21.55
C ASP A 496 -12.77 -17.74 21.13
N TYR A 497 -13.63 -18.33 20.31
CA TYR A 497 -13.40 -19.66 19.76
C TYR A 497 -12.21 -19.69 18.79
N ILE A 498 -12.07 -18.68 17.92
CA ILE A 498 -10.92 -18.54 17.00
C ILE A 498 -9.63 -18.27 17.77
N GLU A 499 -9.66 -17.48 18.84
CA GLU A 499 -8.51 -17.25 19.71
C GLU A 499 -7.94 -18.55 20.30
N ALA A 500 -8.82 -19.49 20.64
CA ALA A 500 -8.45 -20.78 21.21
C ALA A 500 -8.03 -21.83 20.14
N ASN A 501 -8.55 -21.73 18.90
CA ASN A 501 -8.47 -22.81 17.90
C ASN A 501 -7.85 -22.37 16.55
N GLY A 502 -7.49 -21.09 16.39
CA GLY A 502 -7.11 -20.50 15.11
C GLY A 502 -8.30 -20.36 14.13
N VAL A 503 -8.05 -19.77 12.96
CA VAL A 503 -9.08 -19.61 11.91
C VAL A 503 -9.66 -20.93 11.42
N GLU A 504 -8.90 -22.04 11.53
CA GLU A 504 -9.36 -23.40 11.22
C GLU A 504 -10.50 -23.85 12.12
N GLY A 505 -10.66 -23.20 13.27
CA GLY A 505 -11.77 -23.43 14.20
C GLY A 505 -13.12 -23.09 13.60
N TRP A 506 -13.21 -22.06 12.75
CA TRP A 506 -14.47 -21.66 12.14
C TRP A 506 -15.16 -22.79 11.37
N ASP A 507 -14.40 -23.58 10.61
CA ASP A 507 -14.97 -24.72 9.88
C ASP A 507 -15.60 -25.78 10.81
N LYS A 508 -15.02 -25.96 12.00
CA LYS A 508 -15.39 -26.98 12.98
C LYS A 508 -16.49 -26.55 13.94
N LEU A 509 -16.68 -25.23 14.10
CA LEU A 509 -17.66 -24.68 15.00
C LEU A 509 -19.09 -25.02 14.52
N ASP A 510 -19.86 -25.71 15.35
CA ASP A 510 -21.20 -26.16 15.00
C ASP A 510 -22.23 -25.03 15.19
N LEU A 511 -23.14 -24.87 14.22
CA LEU A 511 -24.23 -23.89 14.32
C LEU A 511 -25.19 -24.19 15.46
N ASP A 512 -25.41 -25.46 15.80
CA ASP A 512 -26.29 -25.89 16.88
C ASP A 512 -25.82 -25.35 18.25
N SER A 513 -24.51 -25.05 18.38
CA SER A 513 -23.95 -24.44 19.59
C SER A 513 -24.12 -22.92 19.67
N LEU A 514 -24.42 -22.27 18.54
CA LEU A 514 -24.48 -20.82 18.44
C LEU A 514 -25.89 -20.23 18.36
N ILE A 515 -26.81 -20.94 17.71
CA ILE A 515 -28.13 -20.43 17.39
C ILE A 515 -29.26 -21.48 17.66
N ASP A 516 -30.46 -20.99 17.94
CA ASP A 516 -31.59 -21.82 18.27
C ASP A 516 -32.24 -22.50 17.04
N ASP A 517 -32.02 -21.97 15.82
CA ASP A 517 -32.62 -22.46 14.57
C ASP A 517 -31.54 -22.69 13.47
N PRO A 518 -30.64 -23.67 13.65
CA PRO A 518 -29.55 -23.92 12.74
C PRO A 518 -29.99 -24.43 11.36
N GLU A 519 -31.18 -25.03 11.24
CA GLU A 519 -31.72 -25.56 9.98
C GLU A 519 -32.04 -24.47 8.96
N SER A 520 -32.40 -23.26 9.41
CA SER A 520 -32.74 -22.11 8.54
C SER A 520 -31.52 -21.30 8.10
N TYR A 521 -30.34 -21.52 8.69
CA TYR A 521 -29.14 -20.71 8.50
C TYR A 521 -27.96 -21.51 7.98
N VAL A 522 -26.97 -20.76 7.45
CA VAL A 522 -25.69 -21.33 6.95
C VAL A 522 -24.54 -20.38 7.30
N LYS A 523 -23.36 -20.96 7.56
CA LYS A 523 -22.11 -20.19 7.74
C LYS A 523 -21.60 -19.71 6.40
N THR A 524 -20.99 -18.50 6.38
CA THR A 524 -20.19 -18.03 5.25
C THR A 524 -18.76 -18.54 5.36
N PHE A 525 -18.09 -18.73 4.22
CA PHE A 525 -16.73 -19.31 4.14
C PHE A 525 -15.75 -18.43 3.37
N ASP A 526 -16.20 -17.31 2.83
CA ASP A 526 -15.31 -16.31 2.28
C ASP A 526 -14.38 -15.78 3.36
N ILE A 527 -13.15 -15.46 2.98
CA ILE A 527 -12.18 -14.82 3.88
C ILE A 527 -12.14 -13.32 3.65
N LEU A 528 -11.63 -12.58 4.62
CA LEU A 528 -11.42 -11.14 4.53
C LEU A 528 -10.30 -10.79 3.52
N ASP A 529 -10.41 -9.61 2.96
CA ASP A 529 -9.34 -8.93 2.26
C ASP A 529 -8.15 -8.70 3.20
N VAL A 530 -6.94 -9.03 2.80
CA VAL A 530 -5.72 -8.87 3.61
C VAL A 530 -5.49 -7.40 4.03
N TRP A 531 -5.96 -6.42 3.25
CA TRP A 531 -5.92 -5.01 3.64
C TRP A 531 -6.83 -4.70 4.84
N PHE A 532 -7.80 -5.56 5.13
CA PHE A 532 -8.57 -5.46 6.35
C PHE A 532 -7.73 -5.91 7.56
N ASP A 533 -6.98 -7.00 7.43
CA ASP A 533 -6.14 -7.54 8.50
C ASP A 533 -5.11 -6.51 8.97
N SER A 534 -4.38 -5.90 8.04
CA SER A 534 -3.45 -4.81 8.34
C SER A 534 -4.15 -3.49 8.69
N GLY A 535 -5.32 -3.24 8.12
CA GLY A 535 -6.10 -2.02 8.38
C GLY A 535 -6.53 -1.87 9.83
N ILE A 536 -6.77 -2.98 10.56
CA ILE A 536 -7.22 -2.96 11.96
C ILE A 536 -6.09 -3.03 12.98
N THR A 537 -4.83 -2.87 12.57
CA THR A 537 -3.69 -2.92 13.52
C THR A 537 -3.79 -1.90 14.64
N HIS A 538 -4.42 -0.76 14.39
CA HIS A 538 -4.72 0.22 15.44
C HIS A 538 -5.63 -0.37 16.53
N PHE A 539 -6.58 -1.23 16.20
CA PHE A 539 -7.46 -1.91 17.15
C PHE A 539 -6.76 -3.10 17.83
N GLY A 540 -6.10 -3.97 17.05
CA GLY A 540 -5.50 -5.19 17.57
C GLY A 540 -4.16 -5.00 18.28
N VAL A 541 -3.41 -3.91 17.98
CA VAL A 541 -2.07 -3.66 18.54
C VAL A 541 -2.06 -2.46 19.47
N LEU A 542 -2.53 -1.29 19.03
CA LEU A 542 -2.44 -0.08 19.87
C LEU A 542 -3.24 -0.23 21.15
N ASP A 543 -4.48 -0.68 21.06
CA ASP A 543 -5.34 -0.85 22.24
C ASP A 543 -4.78 -1.86 23.25
N LYS A 544 -4.20 -2.95 22.78
CA LYS A 544 -3.65 -4.00 23.65
C LYS A 544 -2.32 -3.64 24.31
N HIS A 545 -1.41 -3.04 23.55
CA HIS A 545 -0.05 -2.81 24.01
C HIS A 545 0.14 -1.44 24.66
N TYR A 546 -0.69 -0.45 24.32
CA TYR A 546 -0.54 0.93 24.78
C TYR A 546 -1.75 1.45 25.57
N GLY A 547 -2.86 0.73 25.56
CA GLY A 547 -4.14 1.08 26.21
C GLY A 547 -5.20 1.57 25.22
N ALA A 548 -6.47 1.35 25.58
CA ALA A 548 -7.62 1.70 24.75
C ALA A 548 -7.66 3.20 24.40
N ASP A 549 -8.21 3.51 23.23
CA ASP A 549 -8.39 4.86 22.68
C ASP A 549 -7.09 5.59 22.28
N LEU A 550 -5.95 4.90 22.20
CA LEU A 550 -4.73 5.51 21.75
C LEU A 550 -4.68 5.67 20.23
N VAL A 551 -4.38 6.90 19.81
CA VAL A 551 -4.08 7.26 18.43
C VAL A 551 -2.56 7.33 18.31
N ALA A 552 -1.98 6.66 17.30
CA ALA A 552 -0.55 6.73 17.05
C ALA A 552 -0.11 8.16 16.77
N ASP A 553 1.06 8.56 17.28
CA ASP A 553 1.62 9.88 16.96
C ASP A 553 2.10 9.93 15.52
N LEU A 554 2.60 8.82 14.98
CA LEU A 554 3.15 8.76 13.63
C LEU A 554 2.88 7.42 12.94
N TYR A 555 2.38 7.48 11.68
CA TYR A 555 2.49 6.43 10.68
C TYR A 555 3.58 6.80 9.67
N LEU A 556 4.50 5.88 9.35
CA LEU A 556 5.60 6.12 8.43
C LEU A 556 5.70 5.00 7.41
N GLU A 557 5.37 5.28 6.13
CA GLU A 557 5.42 4.29 5.05
C GLU A 557 5.77 4.93 3.69
N GLY A 558 5.88 4.08 2.67
CA GLY A 558 6.04 4.50 1.28
C GLY A 558 4.82 5.19 0.69
N SER A 559 5.03 5.91 -0.39
CA SER A 559 3.97 6.69 -1.08
C SER A 559 2.86 5.84 -1.69
N ASP A 560 3.08 4.54 -1.91
CA ASP A 560 2.07 3.57 -2.34
C ASP A 560 1.01 3.31 -1.25
N GLN A 561 1.34 3.52 0.02
CA GLN A 561 0.44 3.25 1.13
C GLN A 561 -0.72 4.24 1.26
N HIS A 562 -0.76 5.32 0.48
CA HIS A 562 -1.96 6.16 0.34
C HIS A 562 -3.14 5.39 -0.26
N ARG A 563 -2.89 4.39 -1.12
CA ARG A 563 -3.90 3.46 -1.64
C ARG A 563 -3.93 2.13 -0.87
N GLY A 564 -3.08 1.95 0.11
CA GLY A 564 -2.95 0.76 0.94
C GLY A 564 -3.25 1.04 2.40
N TRP A 565 -2.27 0.83 3.26
CA TRP A 565 -2.41 0.82 4.71
C TRP A 565 -2.87 2.15 5.33
N PHE A 566 -2.41 3.30 4.83
CA PHE A 566 -2.90 4.60 5.33
C PHE A 566 -4.41 4.72 5.13
N GLN A 567 -4.92 4.29 3.98
CA GLN A 567 -6.33 4.38 3.65
C GLN A 567 -7.16 3.32 4.37
N SER A 568 -6.72 2.04 4.39
CA SER A 568 -7.45 0.98 5.08
C SER A 568 -7.54 1.23 6.59
N SER A 569 -6.44 1.67 7.24
CA SER A 569 -6.43 2.08 8.63
C SER A 569 -7.35 3.28 8.92
N LEU A 570 -7.37 4.28 8.03
CA LEU A 570 -8.27 5.42 8.17
C LEU A 570 -9.73 4.99 8.14
N LEU A 571 -10.10 4.19 7.15
CA LEU A 571 -11.48 3.73 6.98
C LEU A 571 -11.94 2.86 8.15
N THR A 572 -11.11 1.91 8.58
CA THR A 572 -11.44 1.06 9.74
C THR A 572 -11.46 1.85 11.05
N GLY A 573 -10.54 2.81 11.23
CA GLY A 573 -10.55 3.70 12.40
C GLY A 573 -11.83 4.52 12.50
N ILE A 574 -12.26 5.13 11.40
CA ILE A 574 -13.54 5.86 11.35
C ILE A 574 -14.73 4.92 11.54
N ALA A 575 -14.72 3.76 10.89
CA ALA A 575 -15.84 2.80 10.99
C ALA A 575 -15.98 2.20 12.40
N ILE A 576 -14.88 2.05 13.16
CA ILE A 576 -14.88 1.48 14.52
C ILE A 576 -15.08 2.57 15.57
N ASN A 577 -14.32 3.66 15.53
CA ASN A 577 -14.20 4.65 16.60
C ASN A 577 -14.63 6.07 16.20
N GLY A 578 -14.90 6.34 14.92
CA GLY A 578 -15.23 7.67 14.41
C GLY A 578 -14.06 8.66 14.38
N THR A 579 -12.80 8.19 14.58
CA THR A 579 -11.59 9.01 14.64
C THR A 579 -10.47 8.41 13.78
N PRO A 580 -9.55 9.23 13.22
CA PRO A 580 -8.39 8.70 12.54
C PRO A 580 -7.46 7.98 13.53
N PRO A 581 -6.82 6.87 13.14
CA PRO A 581 -5.96 6.08 14.05
C PRO A 581 -4.55 6.67 14.20
N TYR A 582 -4.25 7.78 13.59
CA TYR A 582 -2.95 8.45 13.58
C TYR A 582 -3.09 9.97 13.60
N LYS A 583 -2.14 10.65 14.28
CA LYS A 583 -2.06 12.12 14.36
C LYS A 583 -1.26 12.72 13.20
N SER A 584 -0.24 11.99 12.74
CA SER A 584 0.61 12.42 11.64
C SER A 584 1.01 11.26 10.73
N VAL A 585 1.27 11.58 9.46
CA VAL A 585 1.72 10.63 8.43
C VAL A 585 3.00 11.17 7.80
N LEU A 586 4.05 10.35 7.83
CA LEU A 586 5.30 10.62 7.13
C LEU A 586 5.44 9.67 5.95
N THR A 587 5.65 10.24 4.76
CA THR A 587 5.70 9.48 3.52
C THR A 587 7.09 9.52 2.91
N HIS A 588 7.64 8.36 2.54
CA HIS A 588 8.87 8.27 1.76
C HIS A 588 8.61 7.83 0.31
N GLY A 589 9.53 8.20 -0.59
CA GLY A 589 9.53 7.80 -1.99
C GLY A 589 9.99 6.37 -2.20
N PHE A 590 10.02 5.96 -3.48
CA PHE A 590 10.54 4.66 -3.90
C PHE A 590 12.04 4.67 -4.07
N VAL A 591 12.66 3.48 -3.96
CA VAL A 591 14.04 3.28 -4.37
C VAL A 591 14.08 2.98 -5.87
N VAL A 592 14.88 3.75 -6.60
CA VAL A 592 15.01 3.68 -8.05
C VAL A 592 16.49 3.48 -8.46
N ASP A 593 16.71 3.05 -9.69
CA ASP A 593 18.04 3.01 -10.29
C ASP A 593 18.47 4.40 -10.83
N GLU A 594 19.69 4.51 -11.37
CA GLU A 594 20.24 5.77 -11.91
C GLU A 594 19.43 6.34 -13.09
N GLN A 595 18.57 5.55 -13.71
CA GLN A 595 17.67 5.97 -14.78
C GLN A 595 16.27 6.34 -14.26
N GLY A 596 16.06 6.39 -12.94
CA GLY A 596 14.77 6.69 -12.34
C GLY A 596 13.74 5.53 -12.43
N ARG A 597 14.18 4.30 -12.74
CA ARG A 597 13.28 3.15 -12.86
C ARG A 597 13.18 2.43 -11.52
N LYS A 598 11.99 2.06 -11.13
CA LYS A 598 11.74 1.24 -9.92
C LYS A 598 12.56 -0.06 -10.01
N GLN A 599 13.21 -0.43 -8.91
CA GLN A 599 13.95 -1.69 -8.83
C GLN A 599 13.00 -2.89 -8.94
N SER A 600 13.31 -3.83 -9.83
CA SER A 600 12.56 -5.07 -9.98
C SER A 600 13.47 -6.23 -10.43
N LYS A 601 13.12 -7.45 -9.99
CA LYS A 601 13.87 -8.67 -10.37
C LYS A 601 13.83 -8.91 -11.89
N SER A 602 12.73 -8.51 -12.55
CA SER A 602 12.56 -8.64 -13.99
C SER A 602 13.51 -7.74 -14.82
N LEU A 603 13.84 -6.56 -14.28
CA LEU A 603 14.78 -5.63 -14.90
C LEU A 603 16.25 -5.93 -14.54
N GLY A 604 16.50 -6.81 -13.55
CA GLY A 604 17.85 -7.13 -13.10
C GLY A 604 18.60 -5.98 -12.42
N ASN A 605 17.90 -4.92 -12.01
CA ASN A 605 18.46 -3.71 -11.39
C ASN A 605 18.31 -3.69 -9.86
N VAL A 606 17.99 -4.83 -9.23
CA VAL A 606 17.82 -4.93 -7.79
C VAL A 606 19.17 -4.98 -7.09
N ILE A 607 19.36 -4.09 -6.14
CA ILE A 607 20.46 -4.13 -5.17
C ILE A 607 19.88 -4.66 -3.86
N SER A 608 20.39 -5.81 -3.35
CA SER A 608 19.91 -6.34 -2.08
C SER A 608 20.60 -5.61 -0.91
N PRO A 609 19.88 -5.35 0.19
CA PRO A 609 20.47 -4.79 1.41
C PRO A 609 21.61 -5.66 1.96
N GLN A 610 21.47 -6.99 1.88
CA GLN A 610 22.45 -7.98 2.34
C GLN A 610 23.81 -7.75 1.67
N LYS A 611 23.83 -7.56 0.35
CA LYS A 611 25.08 -7.27 -0.40
C LYS A 611 25.80 -6.02 0.13
N ILE A 612 25.02 -5.00 0.55
CA ILE A 612 25.59 -3.74 1.04
C ILE A 612 26.20 -3.93 2.42
N TRP A 613 25.44 -4.48 3.38
CA TRP A 613 25.97 -4.62 4.73
C TRP A 613 27.08 -5.67 4.87
N ASP A 614 27.10 -6.70 4.03
CA ASP A 614 28.17 -7.69 4.02
C ASP A 614 29.49 -7.14 3.48
N SER A 615 29.42 -6.11 2.61
CA SER A 615 30.61 -5.49 2.02
C SER A 615 31.01 -4.18 2.69
N LEU A 616 30.06 -3.32 3.00
CA LEU A 616 30.29 -1.95 3.47
C LEU A 616 29.87 -1.72 4.92
N GLY A 617 28.90 -2.52 5.42
CA GLY A 617 28.29 -2.37 6.73
C GLY A 617 26.91 -1.72 6.70
N ALA A 618 26.11 -1.99 7.73
CA ALA A 618 24.76 -1.42 7.88
C ALA A 618 24.79 0.09 8.13
N ASP A 619 25.79 0.62 8.86
CA ASP A 619 25.92 2.07 9.07
C ASP A 619 26.10 2.84 7.75
N ILE A 620 26.70 2.26 6.72
CA ILE A 620 26.77 2.89 5.38
C ILE A 620 25.40 2.95 4.71
N LEU A 621 24.62 1.88 4.82
CA LEU A 621 23.25 1.85 4.32
C LEU A 621 22.36 2.84 5.07
N ARG A 622 22.45 2.90 6.39
CA ARG A 622 21.75 3.87 7.25
C ARG A 622 22.12 5.31 6.89
N LEU A 623 23.41 5.57 6.67
CA LEU A 623 23.89 6.89 6.26
C LEU A 623 23.39 7.29 4.87
N TRP A 624 23.34 6.34 3.91
CA TRP A 624 22.76 6.62 2.59
C TRP A 624 21.29 7.03 2.70
N ILE A 625 20.50 6.28 3.49
CA ILE A 625 19.08 6.60 3.73
C ILE A 625 18.94 7.99 4.34
N ALA A 626 19.72 8.27 5.39
CA ALA A 626 19.66 9.57 6.06
C ALA A 626 20.20 10.73 5.23
N ASN A 627 21.12 10.50 4.29
CA ASN A 627 21.68 11.53 3.40
C ASN A 627 20.73 11.96 2.28
N THR A 628 19.74 11.13 1.98
CA THR A 628 18.82 11.38 0.87
C THR A 628 17.59 12.13 1.39
N ASP A 629 17.08 13.08 0.62
CA ASP A 629 15.73 13.59 0.88
C ASP A 629 14.72 12.53 0.49
N PHE A 630 14.37 11.69 1.44
CA PHE A 630 13.52 10.51 1.24
C PHE A 630 12.06 10.85 0.89
N ARG A 631 11.66 12.14 0.94
CA ARG A 631 10.31 12.58 0.54
C ARG A 631 10.06 12.48 -0.97
N SER A 632 11.14 12.25 -1.75
CA SER A 632 11.14 11.98 -3.17
C SER A 632 11.74 10.61 -3.48
N GLU A 633 11.87 10.24 -4.75
CA GLU A 633 12.53 9.01 -5.16
C GLU A 633 14.00 8.98 -4.74
N MET A 634 14.45 7.82 -4.25
CA MET A 634 15.77 7.61 -3.70
C MET A 634 16.61 6.79 -4.69
N VAL A 635 17.64 7.40 -5.28
CA VAL A 635 18.54 6.70 -6.21
C VAL A 635 19.53 5.83 -5.43
N ALA A 636 19.65 4.56 -5.82
CA ALA A 636 20.63 3.62 -5.28
C ALA A 636 21.57 3.10 -6.38
N SER A 637 22.88 3.27 -6.17
CA SER A 637 23.93 2.72 -7.05
C SER A 637 25.23 2.50 -6.29
N ASP A 638 26.11 1.64 -6.82
CA ASP A 638 27.43 1.36 -6.23
C ASP A 638 28.28 2.66 -6.13
N GLU A 639 28.13 3.61 -7.05
CA GLU A 639 28.83 4.90 -7.02
C GLU A 639 28.34 5.77 -5.85
N ILE A 640 27.03 5.80 -5.61
CA ILE A 640 26.44 6.54 -4.48
C ILE A 640 26.93 5.96 -3.16
N PHE A 641 26.91 4.63 -2.99
CA PHE A 641 27.41 3.98 -1.77
C PHE A 641 28.91 4.25 -1.53
N LYS A 642 29.70 4.37 -2.59
CA LYS A 642 31.12 4.77 -2.49
C LYS A 642 31.27 6.19 -1.96
N ARG A 643 30.49 7.14 -2.48
CA ARG A 643 30.48 8.55 -1.98
C ARG A 643 30.04 8.63 -0.52
N VAL A 644 29.01 7.88 -0.15
CA VAL A 644 28.54 7.80 1.24
C VAL A 644 29.62 7.21 2.16
N SER A 645 30.35 6.19 1.70
CA SER A 645 31.50 5.62 2.43
C SER A 645 32.63 6.63 2.64
N ASP A 646 32.86 7.54 1.67
CA ASP A 646 33.85 8.61 1.83
C ASP A 646 33.41 9.66 2.87
N GLN A 647 32.13 10.01 2.89
CA GLN A 647 31.56 10.90 3.91
C GLN A 647 31.63 10.27 5.31
N TYR A 648 31.22 9.01 5.44
CA TYR A 648 31.34 8.22 6.66
C TYR A 648 32.77 8.24 7.20
N ARG A 649 33.75 7.98 6.32
CA ARG A 649 35.18 7.93 6.69
C ARG A 649 35.65 9.28 7.30
N ARG A 650 35.18 10.40 6.77
CA ARG A 650 35.54 11.74 7.31
C ARG A 650 34.96 11.93 8.72
N ILE A 651 33.67 11.63 8.91
CA ILE A 651 33.03 11.73 10.22
C ILE A 651 33.75 10.82 11.24
N ARG A 652 33.97 9.54 10.92
CA ARG A 652 34.63 8.59 11.80
C ARG A 652 36.07 8.97 12.11
N ASN A 653 36.83 9.45 11.15
CA ASN A 653 38.20 9.89 11.36
C ASN A 653 38.27 11.11 12.29
N THR A 654 37.34 12.05 12.18
CA THR A 654 37.23 13.18 13.11
C THR A 654 36.96 12.70 14.52
N LEU A 655 35.95 11.84 14.72
CA LEU A 655 35.62 11.28 16.03
C LEU A 655 36.78 10.46 16.61
N ARG A 656 37.47 9.66 15.79
CA ARG A 656 38.66 8.94 16.18
C ARG A 656 39.79 9.86 16.64
N PHE A 657 39.99 10.99 15.95
CA PHE A 657 40.97 12.00 16.32
C PHE A 657 40.62 12.65 17.68
N LEU A 658 39.35 13.00 17.90
CA LEU A 658 38.88 13.55 19.18
C LEU A 658 39.16 12.54 20.31
N LEU A 659 38.74 11.29 20.12
CA LEU A 659 38.93 10.23 21.11
C LEU A 659 40.41 10.00 21.44
N ALA A 660 41.30 9.99 20.45
CA ALA A 660 42.73 9.77 20.64
C ALA A 660 43.41 10.90 21.45
N ASN A 661 42.88 12.11 21.40
CA ASN A 661 43.44 13.27 22.09
C ASN A 661 42.93 13.46 23.54
N VAL A 662 42.00 12.59 23.97
CA VAL A 662 41.49 12.56 25.35
C VAL A 662 41.85 11.29 26.11
N ASN A 663 42.79 10.46 25.59
CA ASN A 663 43.16 9.18 26.14
C ASN A 663 43.70 9.23 27.62
N ASP A 664 44.27 10.36 28.02
CA ASP A 664 44.78 10.66 29.37
C ASP A 664 43.93 11.69 30.11
N PHE A 665 42.71 11.93 29.64
CA PHE A 665 41.80 12.91 30.21
C PHE A 665 40.78 12.23 31.10
N GLU A 666 40.72 12.62 32.35
CA GLU A 666 39.69 12.20 33.30
C GLU A 666 38.74 13.37 33.57
N VAL A 667 37.48 13.10 33.87
CA VAL A 667 36.45 14.12 34.09
C VAL A 667 36.81 15.05 35.25
N GLU A 668 37.54 14.53 36.21
CA GLU A 668 38.06 15.31 37.37
C GLU A 668 39.08 16.36 36.94
N ASN A 669 39.75 16.18 35.81
CA ASN A 669 40.69 17.14 35.23
C ASN A 669 40.02 18.21 34.35
N GLN A 670 38.69 18.25 34.31
CA GLN A 670 37.93 19.18 33.50
C GLN A 670 38.16 20.65 33.99
N ILE A 671 38.50 21.51 33.05
CA ILE A 671 38.57 22.95 33.30
C ILE A 671 37.14 23.54 33.32
N PRO A 672 36.74 24.32 34.36
CA PRO A 672 35.43 24.97 34.34
C PRO A 672 35.27 25.86 33.09
N ASN A 673 34.09 25.86 32.49
CA ASN A 673 33.83 26.53 31.20
C ASN A 673 34.23 28.02 31.20
N ASN A 674 34.11 28.71 32.34
CA ASN A 674 34.53 30.11 32.48
C ASN A 674 36.05 30.32 32.35
N ASN A 675 36.82 29.28 32.66
CA ASN A 675 38.30 29.32 32.69
C ASN A 675 38.92 28.71 31.42
N LEU A 676 38.13 28.25 30.48
CA LEU A 676 38.60 27.76 29.18
C LEU A 676 39.25 28.90 28.39
N LEU A 677 40.19 28.54 27.53
CA LEU A 677 40.79 29.49 26.58
C LEU A 677 39.74 29.88 25.51
N GLU A 678 39.92 31.08 24.95
CA GLU A 678 38.91 31.68 24.07
C GLU A 678 38.59 30.81 22.84
N LEU A 679 39.59 30.13 22.23
CA LEU A 679 39.38 29.22 21.12
C LEU A 679 38.55 27.98 21.53
N ASP A 680 38.75 27.51 22.78
CA ASP A 680 38.02 26.35 23.29
C ASP A 680 36.58 26.74 23.64
N LYS A 681 36.33 27.95 24.15
CA LYS A 681 34.96 28.50 24.28
C LYS A 681 34.27 28.66 22.92
N TRP A 682 35.02 29.12 21.92
CA TRP A 682 34.49 29.30 20.57
C TRP A 682 33.96 27.96 20.01
N ILE A 683 34.75 26.88 20.05
CA ILE A 683 34.29 25.58 19.51
C ILE A 683 33.10 25.02 20.29
N LEU A 684 33.01 25.25 21.60
CA LEU A 684 31.85 24.87 22.42
C LEU A 684 30.59 25.64 21.99
N ASN A 685 30.73 26.93 21.69
CA ASN A 685 29.61 27.71 21.16
C ASN A 685 29.14 27.18 19.78
N GLN A 686 30.11 26.83 18.92
CA GLN A 686 29.78 26.24 17.61
C GLN A 686 29.04 24.91 17.75
N VAL A 687 29.48 24.01 18.62
CA VAL A 687 28.82 22.72 18.81
C VAL A 687 27.44 22.85 19.46
N ASN A 688 27.23 23.83 20.33
CA ASN A 688 25.92 24.15 20.90
C ASN A 688 24.94 24.62 19.81
N GLY A 689 25.38 25.49 18.91
CA GLY A 689 24.61 25.94 17.76
C GLY A 689 24.28 24.78 16.80
N LEU A 690 25.26 23.87 16.56
CA LEU A 690 25.05 22.67 15.81
C LEU A 690 23.97 21.77 16.44
N GLN A 691 24.06 21.52 17.75
CA GLN A 691 23.13 20.69 18.49
C GLN A 691 21.67 21.18 18.33
N GLU A 692 21.43 22.47 18.55
CA GLU A 692 20.07 23.02 18.39
C GLU A 692 19.58 22.92 16.94
N SER A 693 20.43 23.23 15.98
CA SER A 693 20.10 23.14 14.55
C SER A 693 19.85 21.69 14.09
N VAL A 694 20.59 20.72 14.62
CA VAL A 694 20.40 19.28 14.31
C VAL A 694 19.12 18.77 14.96
N LYS A 695 18.83 19.13 16.20
CA LYS A 695 17.56 18.79 16.88
C LYS A 695 16.35 19.30 16.10
N ASP A 696 16.40 20.54 15.58
CA ASP A 696 15.34 21.09 14.74
C ASP A 696 15.16 20.28 13.44
N SER A 697 16.26 19.87 12.80
CA SER A 697 16.19 19.03 11.60
C SER A 697 15.63 17.64 11.89
N TYR A 698 15.97 16.99 13.00
CA TYR A 698 15.36 15.72 13.42
C TYR A 698 13.85 15.88 13.64
N LYS A 699 13.43 16.93 14.34
CA LYS A 699 12.02 17.22 14.61
C LYS A 699 11.20 17.39 13.33
N LYS A 700 11.82 17.92 12.26
CA LYS A 700 11.19 18.13 10.94
C LYS A 700 11.35 16.95 9.99
N PHE A 701 11.90 15.83 10.44
CA PHE A 701 12.24 14.67 9.63
C PHE A 701 13.19 15.00 8.45
N GLU A 702 14.05 16.00 8.59
CA GLU A 702 15.03 16.45 7.58
C GLU A 702 16.40 15.80 7.84
N TYR A 703 16.46 14.47 7.80
CA TYR A 703 17.67 13.71 8.18
C TYR A 703 18.87 14.01 7.28
N HIS A 704 18.63 14.34 6.01
CA HIS A 704 19.69 14.80 5.09
C HIS A 704 20.37 16.08 5.54
N LEU A 705 19.64 16.99 6.18
CA LEU A 705 20.24 18.20 6.80
C LEU A 705 21.00 17.86 8.08
N VAL A 706 20.55 16.85 8.86
CA VAL A 706 21.31 16.38 10.03
C VAL A 706 22.69 15.89 9.62
N THR A 707 22.76 14.99 8.63
CA THR A 707 24.02 14.42 8.16
C THR A 707 24.93 15.46 7.53
N GLN A 708 24.36 16.37 6.75
CA GLN A 708 25.10 17.48 6.12
C GLN A 708 25.72 18.42 7.17
N LYS A 709 24.94 18.84 8.18
CA LYS A 709 25.40 19.74 9.25
C LYS A 709 26.54 19.11 10.06
N ILE A 710 26.36 17.84 10.47
CA ILE A 710 27.40 17.11 11.21
C ILE A 710 28.66 16.93 10.38
N HIS A 711 28.53 16.54 9.11
CA HIS A 711 29.66 16.36 8.20
C HIS A 711 30.42 17.69 8.02
N ASN A 712 29.71 18.79 7.75
CA ASN A 712 30.31 20.10 7.57
C ASN A 712 31.06 20.55 8.82
N PHE A 713 30.45 20.39 10.00
CA PHE A 713 31.10 20.70 11.27
C PHE A 713 32.38 19.88 11.49
N CYS A 714 32.37 18.58 11.18
CA CYS A 714 33.54 17.73 11.28
C CYS A 714 34.67 18.18 10.34
N VAL A 715 34.33 18.61 9.12
CA VAL A 715 35.32 18.97 8.09
C VAL A 715 35.83 20.40 8.26
N ASN A 716 34.95 21.37 8.45
CA ASN A 716 35.28 22.80 8.43
C ASN A 716 35.69 23.30 9.82
N GLU A 717 34.77 23.30 10.77
CA GLU A 717 34.99 23.91 12.10
C GLU A 717 36.00 23.10 12.92
N LEU A 718 35.86 21.76 12.93
CA LEU A 718 36.82 20.90 13.64
C LEU A 718 38.10 20.69 12.80
N GLY A 719 38.01 19.99 11.69
CA GLY A 719 39.18 19.54 10.93
C GLY A 719 39.96 20.70 10.30
N GLY A 720 39.25 21.69 9.73
CA GLY A 720 39.86 22.81 9.00
C GLY A 720 40.39 23.94 9.90
N ILE A 721 39.89 24.08 11.14
CA ILE A 721 40.23 25.18 12.02
C ILE A 721 40.72 24.69 13.39
N TYR A 722 39.78 24.18 14.20
CA TYR A 722 40.04 23.97 15.65
C TYR A 722 41.16 22.95 15.88
N LEU A 723 41.02 21.75 15.32
CA LEU A 723 41.96 20.66 15.57
C LEU A 723 43.34 20.92 14.98
N ASP A 724 43.46 21.71 13.93
CA ASP A 724 44.74 22.09 13.36
C ASP A 724 45.50 23.08 14.26
N ILE A 725 44.78 24.09 14.78
CA ILE A 725 45.37 25.11 15.66
C ILE A 725 45.84 24.54 17.00
N ILE A 726 45.06 23.60 17.59
CA ILE A 726 45.37 23.09 18.92
C ILE A 726 46.47 21.98 18.94
N LYS A 727 46.98 21.52 17.80
CA LYS A 727 47.97 20.43 17.72
C LYS A 727 49.16 20.68 18.64
N ASP A 728 49.79 21.85 18.54
CA ASP A 728 50.93 22.16 19.37
C ASP A 728 50.63 22.11 20.84
N ARG A 729 49.48 22.68 21.25
CA ARG A 729 49.03 22.63 22.65
C ARG A 729 48.82 21.20 23.14
N GLN A 730 48.26 20.33 22.31
CA GLN A 730 47.98 18.94 22.67
C GLN A 730 49.25 18.13 22.79
N TYR A 731 50.21 18.30 21.86
CA TYR A 731 51.34 17.41 21.73
C TYR A 731 52.59 17.87 22.48
N THR A 732 52.79 19.16 22.58
CA THR A 732 54.09 19.70 23.08
C THR A 732 54.00 20.37 24.44
N ASN A 733 52.81 20.72 24.92
CA ASN A 733 52.65 21.30 26.25
C ASN A 733 52.77 20.24 27.35
N GLY A 734 53.14 20.68 28.56
CA GLY A 734 53.15 19.79 29.73
C GLY A 734 51.78 19.11 29.92
N GLN A 735 51.80 17.86 30.36
CA GLN A 735 50.61 16.98 30.46
C GLN A 735 49.45 17.67 31.23
N ASP A 736 49.75 18.36 32.33
CA ASP A 736 48.75 19.02 33.17
C ASP A 736 48.66 20.55 32.95
N SER A 737 49.22 21.05 31.83
CA SER A 737 49.13 22.48 31.52
C SER A 737 47.67 22.91 31.29
N ILE A 738 47.30 24.10 31.77
CA ILE A 738 45.97 24.69 31.60
C ILE A 738 45.59 24.72 30.12
N ALA A 739 46.54 25.07 29.24
CA ALA A 739 46.27 25.16 27.81
C ALA A 739 45.92 23.79 27.16
N ARG A 740 46.57 22.73 27.59
CA ARG A 740 46.27 21.36 27.12
C ARG A 740 44.94 20.87 27.72
N ARG A 741 44.75 20.97 29.04
CA ARG A 741 43.53 20.56 29.71
C ARG A 741 42.29 21.32 29.23
N SER A 742 42.44 22.62 28.93
CA SER A 742 41.37 23.43 28.33
C SER A 742 40.91 22.85 26.99
N ALA A 743 41.87 22.55 26.11
CA ALA A 743 41.54 21.93 24.82
C ALA A 743 40.94 20.53 24.97
N GLN A 744 41.48 19.68 25.88
CA GLN A 744 40.92 18.34 26.13
C GLN A 744 39.49 18.42 26.68
N THR A 745 39.20 19.36 27.58
CA THR A 745 37.85 19.62 28.09
C THR A 745 36.88 19.92 26.93
N ALA A 746 37.30 20.82 26.02
CA ALA A 746 36.46 21.17 24.86
C ALA A 746 36.30 19.98 23.91
N ILE A 747 37.36 19.23 23.59
CA ILE A 747 37.30 18.04 22.77
C ILE A 747 36.34 16.98 23.36
N HIS A 748 36.44 16.71 24.67
CA HIS A 748 35.58 15.76 25.34
C HIS A 748 34.10 16.16 25.26
N GLN A 749 33.77 17.45 25.51
CA GLN A 749 32.39 17.95 25.42
C GLN A 749 31.87 17.87 23.96
N VAL A 750 32.66 18.30 22.97
CA VAL A 750 32.31 18.22 21.54
C VAL A 750 32.07 16.77 21.11
N MET A 751 32.94 15.83 21.50
CA MET A 751 32.80 14.41 21.21
C MET A 751 31.51 13.84 21.77
N ASN A 752 31.20 14.12 23.04
CA ASN A 752 29.97 13.69 23.70
C ASN A 752 28.72 14.18 22.98
N VAL A 753 28.71 15.42 22.50
CA VAL A 753 27.59 15.96 21.71
C VAL A 753 27.50 15.25 20.36
N LEU A 754 28.60 15.15 19.61
CA LEU A 754 28.61 14.54 18.27
C LEU A 754 28.17 13.08 18.29
N VAL A 755 28.68 12.27 19.23
CA VAL A 755 28.32 10.84 19.32
C VAL A 755 26.81 10.67 19.54
N ARG A 756 26.22 11.49 20.43
CA ARG A 756 24.77 11.46 20.65
C ARG A 756 23.97 11.93 19.43
N LEU A 757 24.44 12.99 18.73
CA LEU A 757 23.75 13.50 17.54
C LEU A 757 23.76 12.51 16.38
N ILE A 758 24.82 11.71 16.22
CA ILE A 758 24.92 10.74 15.12
C ILE A 758 24.29 9.38 15.46
N SER A 759 24.09 9.04 16.74
CA SER A 759 23.69 7.71 17.18
C SER A 759 22.36 7.22 16.58
N PRO A 760 21.34 8.05 16.28
CA PRO A 760 20.17 7.58 15.57
C PRO A 760 20.47 7.08 14.14
N ILE A 761 21.51 7.61 13.49
CA ILE A 761 21.89 7.31 12.12
C ILE A 761 23.02 6.28 12.05
N LEU A 762 24.17 6.60 12.66
CA LEU A 762 25.37 5.75 12.72
C LEU A 762 25.43 5.00 14.05
N SER A 763 24.45 4.13 14.29
CA SER A 763 24.23 3.52 15.61
C SER A 763 25.39 2.63 16.05
N PHE A 764 25.94 1.83 15.12
CA PHE A 764 27.08 0.95 15.43
C PHE A 764 28.37 1.71 15.67
N THR A 765 28.62 2.74 14.85
CA THR A 765 29.80 3.59 15.01
C THR A 765 29.74 4.41 16.30
N ALA A 766 28.57 4.91 16.65
CA ALA A 766 28.37 5.64 17.89
C ALA A 766 28.62 4.72 19.10
N GLU A 767 28.16 3.48 19.09
CA GLU A 767 28.45 2.49 20.13
C GLU A 767 29.94 2.18 20.22
N GLU A 768 30.63 1.91 19.10
CA GLU A 768 32.07 1.63 19.06
C GLU A 768 32.92 2.78 19.68
N ILE A 769 32.46 4.03 19.52
CA ILE A 769 33.14 5.21 20.07
C ILE A 769 32.80 5.39 21.55
N TRP A 770 31.58 5.06 21.95
CA TRP A 770 31.10 5.23 23.33
C TRP A 770 31.77 4.24 24.29
N GLN A 771 31.99 2.96 23.86
CA GLN A 771 32.75 1.95 24.59
C GLN A 771 34.22 2.35 24.75
#